data_d96d1ea3292a95783022233a41f8cb9d
#
_entry.id   d96d1ea3292a95783022233a41f8cb9d
#
_cell.length_a   1.000
_cell.length_b   1.000
_cell.length_c   1.000
_cell.angle_alpha   90.00
_cell.angle_beta   90.00
_cell.angle_gamma   90.00
#
_symmetry.space_group_name_H-M   'P 1'
#
loop_
_entity.id
_entity.type
_entity.pdbx_description
1 polymer ?
#
loop_
_entity_poly.entity_id
_entity_poly.type
_entity_poly.pdbx_seq_one_letter_code
_entity_poly.pdbx_strand_id
1 'polypeptide(L)'
;MQNHASTLAAEFKLDAARVAATVALIDEGNTIPFIARYRKEATGSMDDQTLRALDERLSYLRKLDDQKETVHNSITEQGAMTPEIAAALEKAKTLAEVEDIYRPYKPKRKTRASIARARGLEPLAARLLEQRPEDEPALLARQYITEEVPDTEAALAGARDILAEGFSESANLRATLRSLYNATALVESKAAKKDTDSVYSGYYDYSEPAAKMAGHRILAVDRGEREGFLKVSVTVDAARAVRLLTERTVKNDSPSAEQVRAAAEDAYVRLIHPSLEREVRAGLTERACEGAISVFSKNLRQLLLQPPIKGKVALGLDPGYRMGCKTAVVDATGKVLDTAVIYPIPEFKRVEEAKRTLKALIKKHGVEIIAIGNGTAGKETEIFAANVIAELDLPVSYMVVSEAGASVYSASKRAAEEFPEYDVNLRSAVSIARRLQDPLAELVKIDPKAVGVGQYQHDMPPAQLSAALDGVVESCVNTVGVDLNTASAPLLARVAGVTAATAKNIVKYREDAGAFKTRRELLKVPKLGPKAFEQCAGFLRVPGAKNPLDATAVHPESYGAAEKLLALCGLSPADIGTPAARELEQQAKRLGHGKLAAELGVGVPTLEDMIEELLRPGRDMRDSLPKPLLRTDVLDMKDLTPGMQLTGTVRNVIDFGAFVDIGVHQDGLVHISQISSRFIRHPSEVLKVGDVVTVWVLSVDLQKKRIALTMKQPKTEQAH
;
A
#
# COMPACT_ATOMS: atom_id res chain seq x y z
N MET A 1 -22.35 22.45 -7.57
CA MET A 1 -21.40 21.33 -7.51
C MET A 1 -20.20 21.68 -8.36
N GLN A 2 -19.02 21.79 -7.74
CA GLN A 2 -17.79 22.00 -8.50
C GLN A 2 -17.57 20.78 -9.41
N ASN A 3 -17.14 21.06 -10.63
CA ASN A 3 -16.83 19.97 -11.57
C ASN A 3 -15.50 19.31 -11.17
N HIS A 4 -15.55 18.35 -10.25
CA HIS A 4 -14.36 17.60 -9.79
C HIS A 4 -13.61 16.96 -10.95
N ALA A 5 -14.30 16.59 -12.03
CA ALA A 5 -13.66 15.98 -13.19
C ALA A 5 -12.59 16.90 -13.83
N SER A 6 -12.82 18.22 -13.88
CA SER A 6 -11.83 19.16 -14.43
C SER A 6 -10.59 19.30 -13.52
N THR A 7 -10.80 19.30 -12.20
CA THR A 7 -9.70 19.33 -11.23
C THR A 7 -8.86 18.06 -11.30
N LEU A 8 -9.52 16.91 -11.29
CA LEU A 8 -8.87 15.61 -11.42
C LEU A 8 -8.12 15.47 -12.74
N ALA A 9 -8.72 15.91 -13.85
CA ALA A 9 -8.08 15.88 -15.17
C ALA A 9 -6.77 16.69 -15.19
N ALA A 10 -6.78 17.88 -14.57
CA ALA A 10 -5.59 18.71 -14.48
C ALA A 10 -4.51 18.09 -13.56
N GLU A 11 -4.90 17.56 -12.39
CA GLU A 11 -3.97 16.94 -11.43
C GLU A 11 -3.30 15.68 -12.00
N PHE A 12 -4.09 14.81 -12.65
CA PHE A 12 -3.61 13.54 -13.22
C PHE A 12 -3.07 13.67 -14.65
N LYS A 13 -3.19 14.85 -15.27
CA LYS A 13 -2.82 15.12 -16.68
C LYS A 13 -3.55 14.20 -17.65
N LEU A 14 -4.84 14.00 -17.41
CA LEU A 14 -5.72 13.15 -18.20
C LEU A 14 -6.74 13.99 -18.99
N ASP A 15 -7.36 13.37 -19.98
CA ASP A 15 -8.45 13.99 -20.73
C ASP A 15 -9.70 14.20 -19.87
N ALA A 16 -10.26 15.41 -19.89
CA ALA A 16 -11.35 15.79 -19.00
C ALA A 16 -12.66 15.01 -19.28
N ALA A 17 -12.93 14.67 -20.54
CA ALA A 17 -14.12 13.90 -20.89
C ALA A 17 -14.03 12.46 -20.39
N ARG A 18 -12.84 11.86 -20.48
CA ARG A 18 -12.57 10.51 -19.95
C ARG A 18 -12.63 10.46 -18.43
N VAL A 19 -12.09 11.48 -17.76
CA VAL A 19 -12.22 11.59 -16.28
C VAL A 19 -13.68 11.76 -15.88
N ALA A 20 -14.46 12.58 -16.57
CA ALA A 20 -15.89 12.74 -16.30
C ALA A 20 -16.66 11.43 -16.48
N ALA A 21 -16.39 10.69 -17.57
CA ALA A 21 -16.97 9.36 -17.79
C ALA A 21 -16.57 8.36 -16.68
N THR A 22 -15.32 8.41 -16.24
CA THR A 22 -14.83 7.56 -15.13
C THR A 22 -15.55 7.88 -13.83
N VAL A 23 -15.71 9.15 -13.49
CA VAL A 23 -16.45 9.60 -12.29
C VAL A 23 -17.90 9.12 -12.35
N ALA A 24 -18.56 9.24 -13.52
CA ALA A 24 -19.94 8.74 -13.71
C ALA A 24 -20.02 7.22 -13.47
N LEU A 25 -19.09 6.43 -14.02
CA LEU A 25 -19.04 4.98 -13.80
C LEU A 25 -18.85 4.61 -12.31
N ILE A 26 -18.02 5.36 -11.57
CA ILE A 26 -17.84 5.18 -10.13
C ILE A 26 -19.15 5.51 -9.39
N ASP A 27 -19.81 6.59 -9.75
CA ASP A 27 -21.08 7.02 -9.12
C ASP A 27 -22.24 6.07 -9.39
N GLU A 28 -22.23 5.37 -10.52
CA GLU A 28 -23.13 4.25 -10.81
C GLU A 28 -22.86 3.02 -9.93
N GLY A 29 -21.76 3.02 -9.16
CA GLY A 29 -21.37 1.95 -8.26
C GLY A 29 -20.70 0.78 -8.97
N ASN A 30 -20.04 1.03 -10.12
CA ASN A 30 -19.18 0.04 -10.73
C ASN A 30 -17.89 -0.12 -9.93
N THR A 31 -17.40 -1.34 -9.86
CA THR A 31 -16.14 -1.67 -9.17
C THR A 31 -14.93 -1.24 -10.01
N ILE A 32 -13.85 -0.85 -9.36
CA ILE A 32 -12.62 -0.43 -10.06
C ILE A 32 -12.07 -1.51 -11.00
N PRO A 33 -11.99 -2.81 -10.62
CA PRO A 33 -11.54 -3.85 -11.55
C PRO A 33 -12.45 -3.99 -12.78
N PHE A 34 -13.76 -3.86 -12.62
CA PHE A 34 -14.71 -3.90 -13.73
C PHE A 34 -14.50 -2.72 -14.69
N ILE A 35 -14.37 -1.50 -14.16
CA ILE A 35 -14.08 -0.30 -14.97
C ILE A 35 -12.77 -0.49 -15.74
N ALA A 36 -11.69 -0.91 -15.05
CA ALA A 36 -10.37 -1.10 -15.63
C ALA A 36 -10.37 -2.10 -16.80
N ARG A 37 -11.13 -3.19 -16.66
CA ARG A 37 -11.13 -4.29 -17.63
C ARG A 37 -12.17 -4.12 -18.73
N TYR A 38 -13.39 -3.68 -18.42
CA TYR A 38 -14.54 -3.75 -19.31
C TYR A 38 -15.11 -2.39 -19.74
N ARG A 39 -14.52 -1.26 -19.32
CA ARG A 39 -14.93 0.10 -19.69
C ARG A 39 -13.78 0.94 -20.23
N LYS A 40 -12.85 0.28 -20.92
CA LYS A 40 -11.60 0.90 -21.44
C LYS A 40 -11.85 2.06 -22.40
N GLU A 41 -12.86 1.97 -23.25
CA GLU A 41 -13.22 3.03 -24.20
C GLU A 41 -13.64 4.31 -23.49
N ALA A 42 -14.47 4.17 -22.46
CA ALA A 42 -14.97 5.31 -21.70
C ALA A 42 -13.86 5.98 -20.90
N THR A 43 -12.95 5.18 -20.32
CA THR A 43 -11.86 5.66 -19.46
C THR A 43 -10.58 5.99 -20.21
N GLY A 44 -10.46 5.60 -21.48
CA GLY A 44 -9.22 5.71 -22.26
C GLY A 44 -8.14 4.74 -21.79
N SER A 45 -8.53 3.55 -21.39
CA SER A 45 -7.65 2.47 -20.92
C SER A 45 -6.85 2.83 -19.66
N MET A 46 -7.45 3.61 -18.74
CA MET A 46 -6.84 3.85 -17.42
C MET A 46 -6.64 2.51 -16.71
N ASP A 47 -5.46 2.33 -16.13
CA ASP A 47 -5.15 1.15 -15.35
C ASP A 47 -5.80 1.19 -13.94
N ASP A 48 -5.83 0.04 -13.27
CA ASP A 48 -6.43 -0.12 -11.94
C ASP A 48 -5.79 0.82 -10.90
N GLN A 49 -4.49 1.08 -10.98
CA GLN A 49 -3.81 1.95 -10.02
C GLN A 49 -4.21 3.42 -10.22
N THR A 50 -4.27 3.87 -11.45
CA THR A 50 -4.72 5.22 -11.83
C THR A 50 -6.18 5.42 -11.42
N LEU A 51 -7.05 4.44 -11.67
CA LEU A 51 -8.46 4.50 -11.29
C LEU A 51 -8.65 4.57 -9.77
N ARG A 52 -7.89 3.79 -8.98
CA ARG A 52 -7.93 3.83 -7.51
C ARG A 52 -7.43 5.17 -6.97
N ALA A 53 -6.33 5.69 -7.51
CA ALA A 53 -5.82 7.01 -7.12
C ALA A 53 -6.82 8.12 -7.44
N LEU A 54 -7.51 8.02 -8.59
CA LEU A 54 -8.55 8.96 -8.98
C LEU A 54 -9.77 8.89 -8.05
N ASP A 55 -10.23 7.70 -7.69
CA ASP A 55 -11.35 7.48 -6.76
C ASP A 55 -11.02 8.01 -5.34
N GLU A 56 -9.82 7.73 -4.85
CA GLU A 56 -9.33 8.26 -3.56
C GLU A 56 -9.29 9.79 -3.58
N ARG A 57 -8.75 10.39 -4.67
CA ARG A 57 -8.70 11.84 -4.80
C ARG A 57 -10.08 12.47 -4.97
N LEU A 58 -10.99 11.82 -5.70
CA LEU A 58 -12.40 12.23 -5.82
C LEU A 58 -13.07 12.25 -4.44
N SER A 59 -12.87 11.20 -3.66
CA SER A 59 -13.39 11.11 -2.29
C SER A 59 -12.84 12.23 -1.39
N TYR A 60 -11.57 12.59 -1.53
CA TYR A 60 -10.98 13.73 -0.83
C TYR A 60 -11.62 15.07 -1.25
N LEU A 61 -11.82 15.30 -2.55
CA LEU A 61 -12.43 16.53 -3.06
C LEU A 61 -13.89 16.69 -2.58
N ARG A 62 -14.64 15.59 -2.55
CA ARG A 62 -16.00 15.58 -1.99
C ARG A 62 -16.01 15.92 -0.51
N LYS A 63 -15.10 15.31 0.27
CA LYS A 63 -14.94 15.63 1.69
C LYS A 63 -14.52 17.09 1.90
N LEU A 64 -13.71 17.66 1.01
CA LEU A 64 -13.33 19.07 1.06
C LEU A 64 -14.55 19.98 0.84
N ASP A 65 -15.43 19.67 -0.12
CA ASP A 65 -16.65 20.42 -0.38
C ASP A 65 -17.64 20.32 0.79
N ASP A 66 -17.84 19.13 1.35
CA ASP A 66 -18.67 18.93 2.53
C ASP A 66 -18.16 19.74 3.72
N GLN A 67 -16.84 19.81 3.90
CA GLN A 67 -16.23 20.60 4.96
C GLN A 67 -16.40 22.11 4.71
N LYS A 68 -16.28 22.58 3.46
CA LYS A 68 -16.54 23.99 3.09
C LYS A 68 -17.98 24.35 3.39
N GLU A 69 -18.94 23.51 3.03
CA GLU A 69 -20.36 23.72 3.30
C GLU A 69 -20.64 23.77 4.81
N THR A 70 -20.08 22.84 5.57
CA THR A 70 -20.22 22.79 7.02
C THR A 70 -19.70 24.07 7.67
N VAL A 71 -18.53 24.55 7.24
CA VAL A 71 -17.92 25.78 7.74
C VAL A 71 -18.71 27.01 7.32
N HIS A 72 -19.16 27.06 6.06
CA HIS A 72 -20.02 28.15 5.56
C HIS A 72 -21.29 28.29 6.40
N ASN A 73 -21.98 27.17 6.63
CA ASN A 73 -23.22 27.17 7.41
C ASN A 73 -22.96 27.62 8.86
N SER A 74 -21.90 27.08 9.50
CA SER A 74 -21.55 27.45 10.88
C SER A 74 -21.21 28.94 11.05
N ILE A 75 -20.49 29.56 10.11
CA ILE A 75 -20.16 30.99 10.16
C ILE A 75 -21.40 31.83 9.87
N THR A 76 -22.30 31.37 8.98
CA THR A 76 -23.58 32.02 8.65
C THR A 76 -24.50 32.02 9.85
N GLU A 77 -24.64 30.93 10.57
CA GLU A 77 -25.44 30.81 11.79
C GLU A 77 -24.96 31.75 12.89
N GLN A 78 -23.66 32.02 12.95
CA GLN A 78 -23.05 33.01 13.85
C GLN A 78 -23.28 34.48 13.42
N GLY A 79 -23.86 34.70 12.24
CA GLY A 79 -24.06 36.07 11.66
C GLY A 79 -22.75 36.73 11.24
N ALA A 80 -21.66 35.97 11.09
CA ALA A 80 -20.31 36.46 10.79
C ALA A 80 -19.86 36.26 9.34
N MET A 81 -20.74 35.71 8.48
CA MET A 81 -20.39 35.47 7.06
C MET A 81 -20.31 36.79 6.29
N THR A 82 -19.20 36.98 5.59
CA THR A 82 -19.00 38.10 4.67
C THR A 82 -18.68 37.61 3.26
N PRO A 83 -18.84 38.47 2.21
CA PRO A 83 -18.46 38.07 0.84
C PRO A 83 -17.01 37.63 0.70
N GLU A 84 -16.10 38.23 1.46
CA GLU A 84 -14.66 37.91 1.46
C GLU A 84 -14.40 36.51 2.04
N ILE A 85 -15.08 36.19 3.14
CA ILE A 85 -14.98 34.85 3.76
C ILE A 85 -15.55 33.78 2.81
N ALA A 86 -16.70 34.04 2.22
CA ALA A 86 -17.30 33.12 1.25
C ALA A 86 -16.36 32.87 0.05
N ALA A 87 -15.77 33.95 -0.50
CA ALA A 87 -14.81 33.84 -1.60
C ALA A 87 -13.52 33.12 -1.19
N ALA A 88 -13.05 33.31 0.06
CA ALA A 88 -11.89 32.58 0.58
C ALA A 88 -12.16 31.07 0.73
N LEU A 89 -13.35 30.69 1.26
CA LEU A 89 -13.78 29.31 1.36
C LEU A 89 -13.89 28.64 -0.02
N GLU A 90 -14.47 29.33 -1.00
CA GLU A 90 -14.58 28.82 -2.37
C GLU A 90 -13.20 28.53 -2.97
N LYS A 91 -12.23 29.44 -2.79
CA LYS A 91 -10.85 29.32 -3.31
C LYS A 91 -9.98 28.31 -2.58
N ALA A 92 -10.35 27.92 -1.36
CA ALA A 92 -9.59 26.96 -0.57
C ALA A 92 -9.45 25.61 -1.30
N LYS A 93 -8.22 25.08 -1.38
CA LYS A 93 -7.87 23.85 -2.10
C LYS A 93 -7.57 22.68 -1.17
N THR A 94 -7.43 22.96 0.12
CA THR A 94 -7.08 21.98 1.12
C THR A 94 -7.93 22.11 2.39
N LEU A 95 -8.10 21.00 3.11
CA LEU A 95 -8.78 21.02 4.41
C LEU A 95 -8.07 21.94 5.41
N ALA A 96 -6.75 22.07 5.33
CA ALA A 96 -5.98 22.99 6.19
C ALA A 96 -6.32 24.45 5.93
N GLU A 97 -6.50 24.85 4.67
CA GLU A 97 -6.93 26.21 4.31
C GLU A 97 -8.35 26.50 4.82
N VAL A 98 -9.28 25.55 4.68
CA VAL A 98 -10.65 25.68 5.22
C VAL A 98 -10.62 25.80 6.75
N GLU A 99 -9.75 25.03 7.40
CA GLU A 99 -9.58 25.06 8.84
C GLU A 99 -9.02 26.41 9.33
N ASP A 100 -8.06 26.99 8.61
CA ASP A 100 -7.50 28.30 8.95
C ASP A 100 -8.54 29.43 8.79
N ILE A 101 -9.44 29.36 7.78
CA ILE A 101 -10.54 30.29 7.61
C ILE A 101 -11.57 30.13 8.75
N TYR A 102 -11.86 28.92 9.17
CA TYR A 102 -12.83 28.65 10.23
C TYR A 102 -12.32 28.94 11.64
N ARG A 103 -11.00 28.96 11.83
CA ARG A 103 -10.34 29.07 13.16
C ARG A 103 -10.84 30.22 14.04
N PRO A 104 -11.07 31.45 13.55
CA PRO A 104 -11.59 32.56 14.35
C PRO A 104 -13.02 32.29 14.86
N TYR A 105 -13.81 31.48 14.14
CA TYR A 105 -15.24 31.22 14.39
C TYR A 105 -15.51 29.95 15.18
N LYS A 106 -14.47 29.16 15.43
CA LYS A 106 -14.61 27.93 16.22
C LYS A 106 -14.97 28.22 17.67
N PRO A 107 -15.89 27.46 18.27
CA PRO A 107 -16.14 27.53 19.71
C PRO A 107 -14.84 27.28 20.48
N LYS A 108 -14.45 28.25 21.31
CA LYS A 108 -13.18 28.21 22.03
C LYS A 108 -13.38 27.77 23.48
N ARG A 109 -12.42 27.04 24.02
CA ARG A 109 -12.28 26.85 25.46
C ARG A 109 -11.79 28.17 26.09
N LYS A 110 -11.85 28.29 27.41
CA LYS A 110 -11.34 29.44 28.15
C LYS A 110 -9.86 29.66 27.83
N THR A 111 -9.56 30.77 27.10
CA THR A 111 -8.20 31.18 26.70
C THR A 111 -7.80 32.45 27.48
N ARG A 112 -6.49 32.81 27.49
CA ARG A 112 -6.05 34.09 28.07
C ARG A 112 -6.79 35.28 27.40
N ALA A 113 -6.90 35.24 26.09
CA ALA A 113 -7.60 36.28 25.33
C ALA A 113 -9.12 36.33 25.66
N SER A 114 -9.78 35.17 25.83
CA SER A 114 -11.20 35.12 26.22
C SER A 114 -11.42 35.69 27.62
N ILE A 115 -10.48 35.46 28.54
CA ILE A 115 -10.51 36.05 29.88
C ILE A 115 -10.31 37.57 29.80
N ALA A 116 -9.34 38.02 28.99
CA ALA A 116 -9.10 39.45 28.80
C ALA A 116 -10.29 40.18 28.15
N ARG A 117 -10.98 39.54 27.17
CA ARG A 117 -12.23 40.07 26.61
C ARG A 117 -13.34 40.18 27.66
N ALA A 118 -13.50 39.13 28.49
CA ALA A 118 -14.48 39.18 29.57
C ALA A 118 -14.22 40.30 30.59
N ARG A 119 -12.96 40.72 30.76
CA ARG A 119 -12.54 41.85 31.57
C ARG A 119 -12.69 43.23 30.85
N GLY A 120 -13.26 43.23 29.64
CA GLY A 120 -13.50 44.43 28.88
C GLY A 120 -12.27 45.04 28.20
N LEU A 121 -11.19 44.28 27.98
CA LEU A 121 -9.93 44.77 27.40
C LEU A 121 -9.89 44.81 25.86
N GLU A 122 -10.96 44.35 25.18
CA GLU A 122 -11.02 44.31 23.71
C GLU A 122 -10.90 45.70 23.06
N PRO A 123 -11.56 46.77 23.56
CA PRO A 123 -11.39 48.10 22.99
C PRO A 123 -9.96 48.68 23.11
N LEU A 124 -9.26 48.31 24.23
CA LEU A 124 -7.85 48.68 24.40
C LEU A 124 -6.97 47.94 23.35
N ALA A 125 -7.19 46.65 23.14
CA ALA A 125 -6.48 45.88 22.14
C ALA A 125 -6.71 46.47 20.73
N ALA A 126 -7.96 46.77 20.36
CA ALA A 126 -8.31 47.42 19.10
C ALA A 126 -7.59 48.76 18.89
N ARG A 127 -7.56 49.59 19.95
CA ARG A 127 -6.88 50.87 19.90
C ARG A 127 -5.37 50.76 19.74
N LEU A 128 -4.74 49.81 20.43
CA LEU A 128 -3.30 49.53 20.28
C LEU A 128 -2.97 49.07 18.85
N LEU A 129 -3.85 48.28 18.23
CA LEU A 129 -3.68 47.78 16.86
C LEU A 129 -3.76 48.89 15.79
N GLU A 130 -4.47 49.98 16.06
CA GLU A 130 -4.51 51.17 15.17
C GLU A 130 -3.12 51.83 15.05
N GLN A 131 -2.29 51.79 16.13
CA GLN A 131 -0.93 52.34 16.22
C GLN A 131 -0.90 53.82 15.90
N ARG A 132 -1.78 54.58 16.50
CA ARG A 132 -1.82 56.06 16.30
C ARG A 132 -0.61 56.69 16.97
N PRO A 133 0.04 57.69 16.31
CA PRO A 133 1.23 58.33 16.85
C PRO A 133 0.99 59.09 18.17
N GLU A 134 -0.24 59.56 18.40
CA GLU A 134 -0.63 60.31 19.58
C GLU A 134 -0.97 59.43 20.79
N ASP A 135 -1.08 58.15 20.63
CA ASP A 135 -1.54 57.21 21.66
C ASP A 135 -0.38 56.80 22.59
N GLU A 136 -0.50 57.15 23.85
CA GLU A 136 0.38 56.67 24.92
C GLU A 136 -0.23 55.40 25.56
N PRO A 137 0.30 54.17 25.35
CA PRO A 137 -0.30 52.95 25.83
C PRO A 137 -0.59 52.90 27.33
N ALA A 138 0.31 53.46 28.15
CA ALA A 138 0.13 53.51 29.61
C ALA A 138 -1.04 54.42 30.02
N LEU A 139 -1.27 55.51 29.32
CA LEU A 139 -2.41 56.39 29.58
C LEU A 139 -3.72 55.77 29.14
N LEU A 140 -3.74 55.09 27.97
CA LEU A 140 -4.91 54.35 27.49
C LEU A 140 -5.28 53.23 28.46
N ALA A 141 -4.31 52.50 28.96
CA ALA A 141 -4.54 51.36 29.85
C ALA A 141 -5.11 51.70 31.23
N ARG A 142 -4.83 52.92 31.72
CA ARG A 142 -5.38 53.44 33.01
C ARG A 142 -6.90 53.41 33.07
N GLN A 143 -7.58 53.58 31.93
CA GLN A 143 -9.04 53.60 31.85
C GLN A 143 -9.68 52.21 32.06
N TYR A 144 -8.88 51.15 32.01
CA TYR A 144 -9.32 49.75 32.11
C TYR A 144 -8.93 49.08 33.44
N ILE A 145 -8.43 49.87 34.41
CA ILE A 145 -8.11 49.36 35.74
C ILE A 145 -9.40 49.10 36.49
N THR A 146 -9.55 47.88 36.98
CA THR A 146 -10.70 47.36 37.74
C THR A 146 -10.21 46.45 38.89
N GLU A 147 -11.11 45.91 39.69
CA GLU A 147 -10.73 44.88 40.68
C GLU A 147 -10.08 43.64 40.05
N GLU A 148 -10.50 43.28 38.85
CA GLU A 148 -9.95 42.14 38.10
C GLU A 148 -8.71 42.51 37.26
N VAL A 149 -8.44 43.78 37.07
CA VAL A 149 -7.30 44.33 36.29
C VAL A 149 -6.58 45.35 37.19
N PRO A 150 -5.64 44.91 38.04
CA PRO A 150 -5.13 45.70 39.16
C PRO A 150 -4.27 46.88 38.74
N ASP A 151 -3.64 46.86 37.55
CA ASP A 151 -2.73 47.92 37.13
C ASP A 151 -2.68 48.05 35.58
N THR A 152 -1.95 49.04 35.10
CA THR A 152 -1.79 49.33 33.66
C THR A 152 -1.06 48.19 32.93
N GLU A 153 -0.11 47.51 33.58
CA GLU A 153 0.60 46.42 32.92
C GLU A 153 -0.31 45.17 32.75
N ALA A 154 -1.15 44.87 33.74
CA ALA A 154 -2.18 43.83 33.63
C ALA A 154 -3.18 44.15 32.49
N ALA A 155 -3.56 45.40 32.30
CA ALA A 155 -4.41 45.82 31.19
C ALA A 155 -3.71 45.66 29.83
N LEU A 156 -2.46 46.08 29.70
CA LEU A 156 -1.66 45.92 28.49
C LEU A 156 -1.35 44.44 28.19
N ALA A 157 -1.04 43.66 29.22
CA ALA A 157 -0.84 42.20 29.04
C ALA A 157 -2.09 41.52 28.54
N GLY A 158 -3.28 41.85 29.06
CA GLY A 158 -4.53 41.33 28.54
C GLY A 158 -4.83 41.76 27.11
N ALA A 159 -4.55 43.00 26.78
CA ALA A 159 -4.68 43.49 25.41
C ALA A 159 -3.71 42.83 24.45
N ARG A 160 -2.45 42.57 24.86
CA ARG A 160 -1.48 41.77 24.08
C ARG A 160 -1.95 40.32 23.88
N ASP A 161 -2.55 39.69 24.89
CA ASP A 161 -3.13 38.36 24.76
C ASP A 161 -4.24 38.29 23.70
N ILE A 162 -5.10 39.33 23.63
CA ILE A 162 -6.15 39.46 22.58
C ILE A 162 -5.51 39.60 21.21
N LEU A 163 -4.53 40.50 21.06
CA LEU A 163 -3.81 40.70 19.80
C LEU A 163 -3.06 39.44 19.36
N ALA A 164 -2.38 38.76 20.26
CA ALA A 164 -1.64 37.55 19.97
C ALA A 164 -2.57 36.42 19.46
N GLU A 165 -3.74 36.24 20.07
CA GLU A 165 -4.75 35.32 19.58
C GLU A 165 -5.21 35.71 18.17
N GLY A 166 -5.56 36.99 17.94
CA GLY A 166 -5.97 37.50 16.63
C GLY A 166 -4.90 37.25 15.53
N PHE A 167 -3.63 37.50 15.84
CA PHE A 167 -2.53 37.21 14.90
C PHE A 167 -2.40 35.72 14.62
N SER A 168 -2.54 34.86 15.63
CA SER A 168 -2.45 33.40 15.48
C SER A 168 -3.60 32.83 14.66
N GLU A 169 -4.72 33.51 14.58
CA GLU A 169 -5.92 33.11 13.85
C GLU A 169 -5.99 33.67 12.43
N SER A 170 -5.12 34.63 12.11
CA SER A 170 -5.07 35.22 10.78
C SER A 170 -4.59 34.19 9.74
N ALA A 171 -5.49 33.82 8.83
CA ALA A 171 -5.17 32.87 7.74
C ALA A 171 -3.99 33.37 6.89
N ASN A 172 -3.89 34.67 6.63
CA ASN A 172 -2.80 35.24 5.84
C ASN A 172 -1.45 35.17 6.56
N LEU A 173 -1.38 35.49 7.86
CA LEU A 173 -0.15 35.35 8.64
C LEU A 173 0.29 33.89 8.75
N ARG A 174 -0.66 32.97 8.96
CA ARG A 174 -0.39 31.54 8.98
C ARG A 174 0.13 31.02 7.63
N ALA A 175 -0.50 31.42 6.52
CA ALA A 175 -0.05 31.01 5.18
C ALA A 175 1.39 31.50 4.90
N THR A 176 1.73 32.75 5.31
CA THR A 176 3.08 33.28 5.18
C THR A 176 4.11 32.44 5.96
N LEU A 177 3.82 32.16 7.24
CA LEU A 177 4.71 31.35 8.07
C LEU A 177 4.77 29.89 7.61
N ARG A 178 3.65 29.30 7.19
CA ARG A 178 3.63 27.95 6.59
C ARG A 178 4.57 27.85 5.38
N SER A 179 4.59 28.89 4.54
CA SER A 179 5.53 28.96 3.42
C SER A 179 6.99 29.00 3.87
N LEU A 180 7.29 29.73 4.95
CA LEU A 180 8.63 29.74 5.55
C LEU A 180 9.01 28.35 6.07
N TYR A 181 8.12 27.68 6.81
CA TYR A 181 8.35 26.33 7.35
C TYR A 181 8.59 25.33 6.23
N ASN A 182 7.74 25.32 5.20
CA ASN A 182 7.91 24.41 4.06
C ASN A 182 9.25 24.61 3.33
N ALA A 183 9.77 25.81 3.30
CA ALA A 183 11.03 26.11 2.62
C ALA A 183 12.28 25.86 3.47
N THR A 184 12.21 26.06 4.80
CA THR A 184 13.42 26.18 5.63
C THR A 184 13.42 25.33 6.91
N ALA A 185 12.32 24.65 7.22
CA ALA A 185 12.24 23.87 8.45
C ALA A 185 13.27 22.72 8.49
N LEU A 186 13.85 22.52 9.65
CA LEU A 186 14.73 21.40 9.97
C LEU A 186 14.00 20.46 10.92
N VAL A 187 14.09 19.17 10.65
CA VAL A 187 13.73 18.12 11.62
C VAL A 187 14.95 17.82 12.45
N GLU A 188 14.85 18.06 13.75
CA GLU A 188 15.89 17.76 14.71
C GLU A 188 15.47 16.62 15.61
N SER A 189 16.40 15.70 15.88
CA SER A 189 16.20 14.57 16.76
C SER A 189 17.34 14.46 17.75
N LYS A 190 17.00 14.27 19.03
CA LYS A 190 17.95 14.12 20.14
C LYS A 190 17.62 12.90 20.98
N ALA A 191 18.61 12.30 21.61
CA ALA A 191 18.39 11.23 22.57
C ALA A 191 17.48 11.71 23.71
N ALA A 192 16.41 10.94 23.98
CA ALA A 192 15.50 11.24 25.10
C ALA A 192 16.15 10.91 26.46
N LYS A 193 17.04 9.92 26.50
CA LYS A 193 17.84 9.50 27.66
C LYS A 193 19.27 9.37 27.25
N LYS A 194 20.20 9.90 28.06
CA LYS A 194 21.63 9.76 27.86
C LYS A 194 22.05 8.29 28.06
N ASP A 195 23.08 7.86 27.34
CA ASP A 195 23.76 6.56 27.49
C ASP A 195 22.87 5.32 27.30
N THR A 196 21.79 5.42 26.53
CA THR A 196 20.96 4.27 26.16
C THR A 196 21.33 3.80 24.77
N ASP A 197 21.90 2.58 24.65
CA ASP A 197 22.13 1.96 23.35
C ASP A 197 20.80 1.49 22.74
N SER A 198 20.56 1.82 21.48
CA SER A 198 19.38 1.39 20.75
C SER A 198 19.62 1.41 19.25
N VAL A 199 18.68 0.80 18.51
CA VAL A 199 18.66 0.85 17.04
C VAL A 199 18.50 2.27 16.48
N TYR A 200 18.16 3.24 17.33
CA TYR A 200 17.96 4.66 16.98
C TYR A 200 19.22 5.52 17.25
N SER A 201 20.35 4.92 17.62
CA SER A 201 21.60 5.67 17.97
C SER A 201 22.06 6.63 16.86
N GLY A 202 21.80 6.31 15.59
CA GLY A 202 22.09 7.19 14.46
C GLY A 202 21.25 8.48 14.40
N TYR A 203 20.19 8.59 15.24
CA TYR A 203 19.31 9.76 15.35
C TYR A 203 19.43 10.50 16.68
N TYR A 204 20.41 10.18 17.54
CA TYR A 204 20.59 10.82 18.86
C TYR A 204 21.10 12.24 18.80
N ASP A 205 21.72 12.63 17.72
CA ASP A 205 22.10 14.00 17.38
C ASP A 205 21.98 14.17 15.86
N TYR A 206 20.76 14.43 15.42
CA TYR A 206 20.44 14.40 14.00
C TYR A 206 19.64 15.64 13.59
N SER A 207 19.99 16.21 12.43
CA SER A 207 19.29 17.35 11.85
C SER A 207 19.26 17.21 10.32
N GLU A 208 18.09 17.37 9.71
CA GLU A 208 17.92 17.34 8.26
C GLU A 208 16.81 18.31 7.81
N PRO A 209 16.94 18.97 6.62
CA PRO A 209 15.86 19.75 6.05
C PRO A 209 14.59 18.93 5.84
N ALA A 210 13.47 19.36 6.41
CA ALA A 210 12.18 18.67 6.35
C ALA A 210 11.74 18.35 4.92
N ALA A 211 12.00 19.27 3.98
CA ALA A 211 11.66 19.11 2.56
C ALA A 211 12.46 17.99 1.86
N LYS A 212 13.63 17.62 2.39
CA LYS A 212 14.54 16.62 1.79
C LYS A 212 14.56 15.29 2.54
N MET A 213 13.94 15.24 3.73
CA MET A 213 13.99 14.04 4.58
C MET A 213 13.23 12.88 3.93
N ALA A 214 13.92 11.75 3.77
CA ALA A 214 13.35 10.55 3.16
C ALA A 214 12.32 9.87 4.08
N GLY A 215 11.27 9.26 3.48
CA GLY A 215 10.14 8.69 4.22
C GLY A 215 10.56 7.66 5.28
N HIS A 216 11.51 6.76 4.99
CA HIS A 216 11.97 5.77 5.96
C HIS A 216 12.66 6.39 7.18
N ARG A 217 13.31 7.56 7.03
CA ARG A 217 13.92 8.29 8.16
C ARG A 217 12.86 8.98 9.00
N ILE A 218 11.82 9.54 8.36
CA ILE A 218 10.67 10.10 9.07
C ILE A 218 10.01 9.02 9.93
N LEU A 219 9.71 7.85 9.36
CA LEU A 219 9.11 6.74 10.09
C LEU A 219 10.03 6.19 11.21
N ALA A 220 11.34 6.20 11.00
CA ALA A 220 12.30 5.80 12.03
C ALA A 220 12.28 6.75 13.23
N VAL A 221 12.33 8.06 13.01
CA VAL A 221 12.31 9.03 14.11
C VAL A 221 10.95 9.08 14.81
N ASP A 222 9.84 8.94 14.07
CA ASP A 222 8.50 8.87 14.64
C ASP A 222 8.33 7.63 15.54
N ARG A 223 8.85 6.48 15.12
CA ARG A 223 8.86 5.26 15.94
C ARG A 223 9.77 5.44 17.16
N GLY A 224 10.99 5.95 16.98
CA GLY A 224 11.92 6.18 18.08
C GLY A 224 11.38 7.16 19.14
N GLU A 225 10.62 8.19 18.73
CA GLU A 225 9.94 9.11 19.64
C GLU A 225 8.80 8.40 20.39
N ARG A 226 7.96 7.64 19.70
CA ARG A 226 6.86 6.87 20.30
C ARG A 226 7.35 5.82 21.30
N GLU A 227 8.49 5.20 21.03
CA GLU A 227 9.13 4.24 21.92
C GLU A 227 9.94 4.92 23.06
N GLY A 228 10.02 6.25 23.08
CA GLY A 228 10.66 7.03 24.12
C GLY A 228 12.19 7.08 24.09
N PHE A 229 12.79 6.74 22.95
CA PHE A 229 14.24 6.84 22.73
C PHE A 229 14.66 8.21 22.19
N LEU A 230 13.78 8.87 21.43
CA LEU A 230 14.05 10.15 20.78
C LEU A 230 13.12 11.25 21.29
N LYS A 231 13.61 12.50 21.19
CA LYS A 231 12.82 13.72 21.22
C LYS A 231 12.98 14.38 19.85
N VAL A 232 11.87 14.60 19.16
CA VAL A 232 11.88 15.12 17.80
C VAL A 232 11.17 16.47 17.77
N SER A 233 11.76 17.45 17.10
CA SER A 233 11.21 18.80 16.94
C SER A 233 11.39 19.27 15.51
N VAL A 234 10.56 20.25 15.11
CA VAL A 234 10.71 20.96 13.85
C VAL A 234 11.06 22.41 14.15
N THR A 235 12.23 22.83 13.71
CA THR A 235 12.78 24.13 13.98
C THR A 235 12.89 24.98 12.71
N VAL A 236 12.75 26.29 12.88
CA VAL A 236 13.05 27.31 11.87
C VAL A 236 13.79 28.46 12.53
N ASP A 237 14.38 29.35 11.76
CA ASP A 237 14.93 30.62 12.29
C ASP A 237 13.80 31.45 12.91
N ALA A 238 13.72 31.44 14.24
CA ALA A 238 12.69 32.14 15.01
C ALA A 238 12.75 33.65 14.81
N ALA A 239 13.96 34.24 14.70
CA ALA A 239 14.13 35.65 14.48
C ALA A 239 13.55 36.10 13.12
N ARG A 240 13.75 35.27 12.10
CA ARG A 240 13.15 35.47 10.77
C ARG A 240 11.63 35.34 10.80
N ALA A 241 11.09 34.35 11.51
CA ALA A 241 9.64 34.17 11.63
C ALA A 241 8.96 35.33 12.34
N VAL A 242 9.53 35.77 13.48
CA VAL A 242 9.03 36.97 14.21
C VAL A 242 9.13 38.20 13.36
N ARG A 243 10.22 38.41 12.63
CA ARG A 243 10.37 39.54 11.70
C ARG A 243 9.26 39.58 10.65
N LEU A 244 8.96 38.44 10.01
CA LEU A 244 7.88 38.34 9.03
C LEU A 244 6.50 38.70 9.63
N LEU A 245 6.25 38.36 10.89
CA LEU A 245 5.03 38.75 11.58
C LEU A 245 5.02 40.21 11.89
N THR A 246 6.10 40.79 12.43
CA THR A 246 6.18 42.22 12.77
C THR A 246 6.10 43.11 11.55
N GLU A 247 6.73 42.74 10.43
CA GLU A 247 6.63 43.48 9.17
C GLU A 247 5.18 43.57 8.64
N ARG A 248 4.30 42.65 9.03
CA ARG A 248 2.89 42.64 8.60
C ARG A 248 1.92 43.19 9.63
N THR A 249 2.33 43.30 10.89
CA THR A 249 1.47 43.75 12.00
C THR A 249 1.83 45.12 12.52
N VAL A 250 3.10 45.49 12.46
CA VAL A 250 3.61 46.80 12.87
C VAL A 250 3.53 47.76 11.68
N LYS A 251 2.80 48.88 11.84
CA LYS A 251 2.52 49.85 10.78
C LYS A 251 3.47 51.05 10.76
N ASN A 252 3.99 51.42 11.92
CA ASN A 252 4.82 52.61 12.15
C ASN A 252 5.63 52.49 13.45
N ASP A 253 6.34 53.54 13.86
CA ASP A 253 7.11 53.60 15.11
C ASP A 253 6.37 54.34 16.24
N SER A 254 5.03 54.25 16.29
CA SER A 254 4.22 54.80 17.37
C SER A 254 4.51 54.10 18.72
N PRO A 255 4.19 54.72 19.87
CA PRO A 255 4.35 54.08 21.18
C PRO A 255 3.59 52.77 21.31
N SER A 256 2.46 52.59 20.61
CA SER A 256 1.69 51.34 20.55
C SER A 256 2.38 50.24 19.73
N ALA A 257 3.31 50.57 18.83
CA ALA A 257 4.01 49.60 17.98
C ALA A 257 4.82 48.59 18.80
N GLU A 258 5.37 49.01 19.97
CA GLU A 258 6.08 48.08 20.87
C GLU A 258 5.13 47.02 21.47
N GLN A 259 3.92 47.43 21.84
CA GLN A 259 2.89 46.49 22.35
C GLN A 259 2.45 45.49 21.28
N VAL A 260 2.31 45.94 20.03
CA VAL A 260 1.97 45.10 18.88
C VAL A 260 3.12 44.13 18.53
N ARG A 261 4.38 44.61 18.64
CA ARG A 261 5.57 43.76 18.41
C ARG A 261 5.67 42.65 19.46
N ALA A 262 5.48 43.00 20.75
CA ALA A 262 5.46 42.04 21.83
C ALA A 262 4.32 41.00 21.68
N ALA A 263 3.12 41.47 21.24
CA ALA A 263 2.01 40.57 20.94
C ALA A 263 2.30 39.63 19.75
N ALA A 264 2.99 40.11 18.71
CA ALA A 264 3.38 39.30 17.57
C ALA A 264 4.42 38.23 17.95
N GLU A 265 5.38 38.57 18.80
CA GLU A 265 6.38 37.61 19.33
C GLU A 265 5.71 36.52 20.19
N ASP A 266 4.83 36.92 21.12
CA ASP A 266 4.06 35.97 21.94
C ASP A 266 3.16 35.10 21.06
N ALA A 267 2.49 35.65 20.05
CA ALA A 267 1.70 34.91 19.09
C ALA A 267 2.52 33.82 18.40
N TYR A 268 3.73 34.16 17.96
CA TYR A 268 4.62 33.18 17.34
C TYR A 268 5.04 32.10 18.29
N VAL A 269 5.63 32.45 19.43
CA VAL A 269 6.24 31.49 20.35
C VAL A 269 5.20 30.56 20.99
N ARG A 270 4.09 31.11 21.44
CA ARG A 270 3.09 30.38 22.22
C ARG A 270 2.01 29.72 21.38
N LEU A 271 1.61 30.29 20.26
CA LEU A 271 0.42 29.86 19.53
C LEU A 271 0.73 29.32 18.14
N ILE A 272 1.54 30.05 17.33
CA ILE A 272 1.74 29.73 15.93
C ILE A 272 2.79 28.61 15.76
N HIS A 273 3.98 28.79 16.36
CA HIS A 273 5.07 27.82 16.24
C HIS A 273 4.66 26.39 16.64
N PRO A 274 4.05 26.15 17.84
CA PRO A 274 3.64 24.80 18.21
C PRO A 274 2.55 24.22 17.31
N SER A 275 1.74 25.05 16.70
CA SER A 275 0.71 24.65 15.74
C SER A 275 1.31 24.27 14.40
N LEU A 276 2.21 25.09 13.83
CA LEU A 276 2.87 24.81 12.55
C LEU A 276 3.86 23.66 12.65
N GLU A 277 4.56 23.51 13.79
CA GLU A 277 5.41 22.36 14.06
C GLU A 277 4.63 21.05 13.95
N ARG A 278 3.47 20.96 14.61
CA ARG A 278 2.58 19.78 14.52
C ARG A 278 2.05 19.56 13.11
N GLU A 279 1.69 20.64 12.41
CA GLU A 279 1.22 20.59 11.02
C GLU A 279 2.30 20.03 10.10
N VAL A 280 3.53 20.51 10.18
CA VAL A 280 4.67 20.05 9.39
C VAL A 280 4.98 18.58 9.72
N ARG A 281 5.03 18.22 11.03
CA ARG A 281 5.24 16.83 11.46
C ARG A 281 4.17 15.91 10.88
N ALA A 282 2.89 16.27 11.02
CA ALA A 282 1.79 15.49 10.49
C ALA A 282 1.90 15.31 8.96
N GLY A 283 2.19 16.36 8.21
CA GLY A 283 2.36 16.29 6.76
C GLY A 283 3.59 15.47 6.33
N LEU A 284 4.67 15.48 7.11
CA LEU A 284 5.83 14.62 6.88
C LEU A 284 5.47 13.15 7.08
N THR A 285 4.82 12.81 8.19
CA THR A 285 4.40 11.45 8.52
C THR A 285 3.39 10.92 7.50
N GLU A 286 2.39 11.73 7.11
CA GLU A 286 1.40 11.38 6.08
C GLU A 286 2.08 11.02 4.75
N ARG A 287 2.94 11.89 4.24
CA ARG A 287 3.72 11.64 3.01
C ARG A 287 4.61 10.41 3.11
N ALA A 288 5.24 10.17 4.28
CA ALA A 288 6.07 8.99 4.51
C ALA A 288 5.23 7.71 4.54
N CYS A 289 4.05 7.74 5.16
CA CYS A 289 3.10 6.62 5.18
C CYS A 289 2.58 6.30 3.79
N GLU A 290 2.17 7.29 3.00
CA GLU A 290 1.73 7.11 1.60
C GLU A 290 2.82 6.42 0.77
N GLY A 291 4.06 6.93 0.85
CA GLY A 291 5.20 6.32 0.17
C GLY A 291 5.45 4.88 0.60
N ALA A 292 5.41 4.59 1.89
CA ALA A 292 5.60 3.23 2.43
C ALA A 292 4.47 2.29 2.00
N ILE A 293 3.21 2.71 2.10
CA ILE A 293 2.03 1.92 1.67
C ILE A 293 2.10 1.61 0.17
N SER A 294 2.57 2.56 -0.65
CA SER A 294 2.78 2.32 -2.08
C SER A 294 3.80 1.21 -2.34
N VAL A 295 4.91 1.19 -1.59
CA VAL A 295 5.93 0.10 -1.66
C VAL A 295 5.33 -1.23 -1.19
N PHE A 296 4.60 -1.23 -0.07
CA PHE A 296 3.93 -2.43 0.46
C PHE A 296 2.93 -3.01 -0.53
N SER A 297 2.16 -2.15 -1.18
CA SER A 297 1.22 -2.54 -2.24
C SER A 297 1.92 -3.22 -3.42
N LYS A 298 3.06 -2.69 -3.85
CA LYS A 298 3.87 -3.30 -4.92
C LYS A 298 4.44 -4.65 -4.50
N ASN A 299 5.00 -4.75 -3.29
CA ASN A 299 5.55 -5.99 -2.77
C ASN A 299 4.48 -7.07 -2.60
N LEU A 300 3.30 -6.71 -2.06
CA LEU A 300 2.17 -7.63 -1.94
C LEU A 300 1.70 -8.12 -3.31
N ARG A 301 1.53 -7.21 -4.28
CA ARG A 301 1.13 -7.56 -5.64
C ARG A 301 2.07 -8.59 -6.26
N GLN A 302 3.37 -8.38 -6.11
CA GLN A 302 4.39 -9.27 -6.66
C GLN A 302 4.38 -10.63 -5.97
N LEU A 303 4.16 -10.66 -4.65
CA LEU A 303 4.03 -11.90 -3.89
C LEU A 303 2.81 -12.71 -4.33
N LEU A 304 1.66 -12.05 -4.51
CA LEU A 304 0.40 -12.69 -4.95
C LEU A 304 0.47 -13.19 -6.39
N LEU A 305 1.19 -12.50 -7.26
CA LEU A 305 1.33 -12.84 -8.68
C LEU A 305 2.52 -13.75 -8.96
N GLN A 306 3.18 -14.31 -7.95
CA GLN A 306 4.22 -15.33 -8.18
C GLN A 306 3.66 -16.51 -8.97
N PRO A 307 4.45 -17.07 -9.94
CA PRO A 307 4.01 -18.22 -10.72
C PRO A 307 3.72 -19.42 -9.85
N PRO A 308 2.56 -20.05 -9.99
CA PRO A 308 2.20 -21.26 -9.25
C PRO A 308 2.94 -22.49 -9.79
N ILE A 309 3.22 -23.43 -8.91
CA ILE A 309 3.75 -24.76 -9.29
C ILE A 309 2.60 -25.77 -9.26
N LYS A 310 1.78 -25.75 -10.32
CA LYS A 310 0.58 -26.58 -10.43
C LYS A 310 0.89 -28.04 -10.72
N GLY A 311 -0.03 -28.92 -10.30
CA GLY A 311 -0.04 -30.33 -10.71
C GLY A 311 1.00 -31.23 -10.04
N LYS A 312 1.69 -30.77 -8.98
CA LYS A 312 2.71 -31.54 -8.26
C LYS A 312 2.26 -31.89 -6.85
N VAL A 313 2.66 -33.10 -6.40
CA VAL A 313 2.54 -33.48 -5.00
C VAL A 313 3.59 -32.72 -4.20
N ALA A 314 3.15 -31.94 -3.24
CA ALA A 314 4.01 -31.10 -2.44
C ALA A 314 4.03 -31.50 -0.96
N LEU A 315 5.21 -31.35 -0.32
CA LEU A 315 5.38 -31.55 1.10
C LEU A 315 5.76 -30.22 1.76
N GLY A 316 4.95 -29.73 2.69
CA GLY A 316 5.21 -28.51 3.46
C GLY A 316 5.95 -28.83 4.75
N LEU A 317 6.99 -28.06 5.03
CA LEU A 317 7.73 -28.05 6.28
C LEU A 317 7.53 -26.71 6.98
N ASP A 318 6.93 -26.74 8.16
CA ASP A 318 6.80 -25.57 9.06
C ASP A 318 7.85 -25.69 10.17
N PRO A 319 8.99 -24.97 10.08
CA PRO A 319 10.11 -25.11 10.98
C PRO A 319 9.79 -24.65 12.41
N GLY A 320 10.40 -25.28 13.40
CA GLY A 320 10.29 -24.84 14.79
C GLY A 320 11.26 -25.55 15.74
N TYR A 321 11.89 -24.77 16.64
CA TYR A 321 12.84 -25.32 17.61
C TYR A 321 12.16 -26.18 18.68
N ARG A 322 11.17 -25.67 19.38
CA ARG A 322 10.64 -26.32 20.59
C ARG A 322 9.66 -27.45 20.30
N MET A 323 8.78 -27.26 19.34
CA MET A 323 7.67 -28.16 19.04
C MET A 323 7.95 -29.07 17.84
N GLY A 324 9.19 -29.11 17.37
CA GLY A 324 9.58 -29.83 16.15
C GLY A 324 9.07 -29.15 14.87
N CYS A 325 9.50 -29.68 13.73
CA CYS A 325 9.05 -29.25 12.41
C CYS A 325 7.78 -30.03 12.03
N LYS A 326 6.70 -29.31 11.75
CA LYS A 326 5.44 -29.91 11.29
C LYS A 326 5.50 -30.13 9.80
N THR A 327 5.02 -31.28 9.39
CA THR A 327 5.02 -31.72 8.00
C THR A 327 3.61 -32.02 7.53
N ALA A 328 3.29 -31.60 6.30
CA ALA A 328 2.04 -31.95 5.66
C ALA A 328 2.30 -32.29 4.18
N VAL A 329 1.77 -33.41 3.70
CA VAL A 329 1.79 -33.79 2.28
C VAL A 329 0.45 -33.42 1.67
N VAL A 330 0.48 -32.71 0.56
CA VAL A 330 -0.72 -32.36 -0.23
C VAL A 330 -0.60 -32.90 -1.65
N ASP A 331 -1.70 -33.39 -2.19
CA ASP A 331 -1.76 -33.84 -3.58
C ASP A 331 -1.72 -32.66 -4.57
N ALA A 332 -1.75 -32.96 -5.86
CA ALA A 332 -1.72 -31.97 -6.94
C ALA A 332 -2.89 -30.95 -6.90
N THR A 333 -3.95 -31.23 -6.14
CA THR A 333 -5.13 -30.36 -5.97
C THR A 333 -5.11 -29.59 -4.65
N GLY A 334 -4.09 -29.83 -3.80
CA GLY A 334 -3.97 -29.22 -2.47
C GLY A 334 -4.73 -29.98 -1.36
N LYS A 335 -5.27 -31.17 -1.63
CA LYS A 335 -5.88 -32.02 -0.60
C LYS A 335 -4.79 -32.63 0.29
N VAL A 336 -4.99 -32.61 1.60
CA VAL A 336 -4.05 -33.19 2.55
C VAL A 336 -4.10 -34.75 2.44
N LEU A 337 -2.93 -35.36 2.25
CA LEU A 337 -2.75 -36.81 2.17
C LEU A 337 -2.22 -37.39 3.46
N ASP A 338 -1.27 -36.69 4.11
CA ASP A 338 -0.60 -37.18 5.32
C ASP A 338 0.00 -36.03 6.12
N THR A 339 0.22 -36.24 7.41
CA THR A 339 0.85 -35.25 8.30
C THR A 339 1.79 -35.94 9.28
N ALA A 340 2.84 -35.26 9.70
CA ALA A 340 3.77 -35.77 10.72
C ALA A 340 4.43 -34.59 11.47
N VAL A 341 5.06 -34.92 12.59
CA VAL A 341 5.98 -33.98 13.31
C VAL A 341 7.34 -34.65 13.33
N ILE A 342 8.35 -33.93 12.85
CA ILE A 342 9.73 -34.38 12.82
C ILE A 342 10.65 -33.46 13.62
N TYR A 343 11.81 -33.94 14.08
CA TYR A 343 12.78 -33.18 14.84
C TYR A 343 14.12 -33.13 14.07
N PRO A 344 14.25 -32.26 13.07
CA PRO A 344 15.41 -32.24 12.17
C PRO A 344 16.65 -31.61 12.78
N ILE A 345 16.55 -30.98 13.96
CA ILE A 345 17.62 -30.22 14.59
C ILE A 345 18.45 -31.12 15.49
N PRO A 346 19.80 -31.09 15.40
CA PRO A 346 20.71 -32.00 16.13
C PRO A 346 20.53 -32.03 17.65
N GLU A 347 20.15 -30.90 18.27
CA GLU A 347 19.96 -30.77 19.72
C GLU A 347 18.93 -31.75 20.27
N PHE A 348 17.95 -32.18 19.46
CA PHE A 348 16.93 -33.15 19.89
C PHE A 348 17.39 -34.60 19.79
N LYS A 349 18.55 -34.90 19.19
CA LYS A 349 19.09 -36.28 18.98
C LYS A 349 18.15 -37.22 18.24
N ARG A 350 17.24 -36.68 17.40
CA ARG A 350 16.22 -37.45 16.64
C ARG A 350 16.34 -37.25 15.11
N VAL A 351 17.48 -36.77 14.63
CA VAL A 351 17.69 -36.45 13.22
C VAL A 351 17.51 -37.67 12.32
N GLU A 352 18.01 -38.83 12.72
CA GLU A 352 17.88 -40.09 11.94
C GLU A 352 16.43 -40.61 11.89
N GLU A 353 15.66 -40.41 12.94
CA GLU A 353 14.22 -40.69 12.95
C GLU A 353 13.48 -39.73 12.00
N ALA A 354 13.80 -38.41 12.06
CA ALA A 354 13.26 -37.42 11.16
C ALA A 354 13.58 -37.71 9.68
N LYS A 355 14.80 -38.12 9.36
CA LYS A 355 15.19 -38.58 8.00
C LYS A 355 14.35 -39.76 7.53
N ARG A 356 14.19 -40.80 8.36
CA ARG A 356 13.38 -41.98 8.02
C ARG A 356 11.93 -41.58 7.75
N THR A 357 11.35 -40.76 8.61
CA THR A 357 9.96 -40.28 8.45
C THR A 357 9.80 -39.48 7.16
N LEU A 358 10.69 -38.53 6.89
CA LEU A 358 10.60 -37.70 5.70
C LEU A 358 10.76 -38.54 4.41
N LYS A 359 11.74 -39.44 4.37
CA LYS A 359 11.94 -40.39 3.24
C LYS A 359 10.72 -41.30 3.02
N ALA A 360 10.10 -41.75 4.10
CA ALA A 360 8.90 -42.60 4.01
C ALA A 360 7.71 -41.81 3.41
N LEU A 361 7.47 -40.59 3.84
CA LEU A 361 6.43 -39.69 3.29
C LEU A 361 6.67 -39.40 1.80
N ILE A 362 7.92 -39.05 1.43
CA ILE A 362 8.29 -38.79 0.03
C ILE A 362 8.00 -40.02 -0.86
N LYS A 363 8.45 -41.17 -0.46
CA LYS A 363 8.27 -42.43 -1.23
C LYS A 363 6.80 -42.87 -1.27
N LYS A 364 6.09 -42.78 -0.15
CA LYS A 364 4.69 -43.22 -0.02
C LYS A 364 3.74 -42.43 -0.92
N HIS A 365 3.93 -41.14 -1.00
CA HIS A 365 3.02 -40.24 -1.71
C HIS A 365 3.57 -39.72 -3.03
N GLY A 366 4.79 -40.10 -3.43
CA GLY A 366 5.40 -39.61 -4.65
C GLY A 366 5.64 -38.10 -4.63
N VAL A 367 6.16 -37.57 -3.51
CA VAL A 367 6.43 -36.12 -3.38
C VAL A 367 7.48 -35.69 -4.39
N GLU A 368 7.17 -34.67 -5.15
CA GLU A 368 8.06 -34.09 -6.17
C GLU A 368 8.76 -32.83 -5.71
N ILE A 369 8.15 -32.12 -4.74
CA ILE A 369 8.66 -30.83 -4.29
C ILE A 369 8.41 -30.62 -2.79
N ILE A 370 9.41 -29.99 -2.11
CA ILE A 370 9.33 -29.64 -0.70
C ILE A 370 9.25 -28.12 -0.56
N ALA A 371 8.21 -27.63 0.11
CA ALA A 371 8.06 -26.24 0.52
C ALA A 371 8.56 -26.06 1.95
N ILE A 372 9.53 -25.17 2.19
CA ILE A 372 10.13 -24.95 3.51
C ILE A 372 9.81 -23.53 3.96
N GLY A 373 9.16 -23.36 5.12
CA GLY A 373 8.93 -22.06 5.71
C GLY A 373 10.24 -21.34 6.05
N ASN A 374 10.26 -20.01 5.87
CA ASN A 374 11.46 -19.19 6.08
C ASN A 374 11.58 -18.60 7.50
N GLY A 375 10.83 -19.10 8.47
CA GLY A 375 10.84 -18.60 9.83
C GLY A 375 11.94 -19.18 10.72
N THR A 376 11.65 -19.19 12.00
CA THR A 376 12.59 -19.69 13.03
C THR A 376 12.94 -21.16 12.76
N ALA A 377 14.24 -21.50 12.76
CA ALA A 377 14.77 -22.83 12.37
C ALA A 377 14.59 -23.19 10.87
N GLY A 378 14.25 -22.22 10.01
CA GLY A 378 14.08 -22.44 8.58
C GLY A 378 15.35 -22.92 7.91
N LYS A 379 16.51 -22.37 8.27
CA LYS A 379 17.79 -22.74 7.66
C LYS A 379 18.26 -24.13 8.04
N GLU A 380 18.13 -24.49 9.31
CA GLU A 380 18.46 -25.84 9.79
C GLU A 380 17.56 -26.88 9.12
N THR A 381 16.29 -26.53 8.93
CA THR A 381 15.34 -27.39 8.21
C THR A 381 15.66 -27.48 6.72
N GLU A 382 16.14 -26.40 6.10
CA GLU A 382 16.60 -26.38 4.70
C GLU A 382 17.80 -27.31 4.51
N ILE A 383 18.83 -27.18 5.36
CA ILE A 383 20.01 -28.04 5.35
C ILE A 383 19.61 -29.51 5.53
N PHE A 384 18.72 -29.79 6.48
CA PHE A 384 18.20 -31.13 6.71
C PHE A 384 17.47 -31.69 5.48
N ALA A 385 16.59 -30.92 4.85
CA ALA A 385 15.85 -31.33 3.67
C ALA A 385 16.78 -31.60 2.48
N ALA A 386 17.75 -30.74 2.23
CA ALA A 386 18.77 -30.93 1.18
C ALA A 386 19.59 -32.21 1.39
N ASN A 387 20.01 -32.47 2.63
CA ASN A 387 20.72 -33.74 2.97
C ASN A 387 19.83 -34.98 2.72
N VAL A 388 18.53 -34.89 3.05
CA VAL A 388 17.59 -35.98 2.76
C VAL A 388 17.41 -36.20 1.25
N ILE A 389 17.31 -35.11 0.48
CA ILE A 389 17.20 -35.15 -0.99
C ILE A 389 18.46 -35.78 -1.60
N ALA A 390 19.65 -35.39 -1.16
CA ALA A 390 20.92 -35.94 -1.63
C ALA A 390 21.06 -37.48 -1.36
N GLU A 391 20.40 -37.96 -0.31
CA GLU A 391 20.38 -39.39 0.04
C GLU A 391 19.24 -40.18 -0.68
N LEU A 392 18.40 -39.52 -1.48
CA LEU A 392 17.31 -40.10 -2.25
C LEU A 392 17.68 -40.20 -3.72
N ASP A 393 17.44 -41.38 -4.32
CA ASP A 393 17.56 -41.56 -5.77
C ASP A 393 16.21 -41.24 -6.44
N LEU A 394 15.71 -40.02 -6.21
CA LEU A 394 14.44 -39.52 -6.71
C LEU A 394 14.58 -38.05 -7.13
N PRO A 395 13.90 -37.59 -8.19
CA PRO A 395 13.97 -36.22 -8.68
C PRO A 395 13.15 -35.25 -7.81
N VAL A 396 13.51 -35.14 -6.53
CA VAL A 396 12.86 -34.21 -5.58
C VAL A 396 13.66 -32.93 -5.51
N SER A 397 12.96 -31.79 -5.51
CA SER A 397 13.54 -30.49 -5.30
C SER A 397 12.87 -29.76 -4.13
N TYR A 398 13.46 -28.67 -3.66
CA TYR A 398 12.84 -27.86 -2.63
C TYR A 398 12.83 -26.36 -2.99
N MET A 399 11.98 -25.62 -2.30
CA MET A 399 11.93 -24.17 -2.35
C MET A 399 11.61 -23.63 -0.96
N VAL A 400 12.29 -22.54 -0.59
CA VAL A 400 11.96 -21.79 0.62
C VAL A 400 10.80 -20.85 0.33
N VAL A 401 9.75 -20.94 1.13
CA VAL A 401 8.49 -20.22 0.96
C VAL A 401 8.30 -19.25 2.13
N SER A 402 7.79 -18.04 1.85
CA SER A 402 7.44 -17.12 2.92
C SER A 402 6.33 -17.70 3.80
N GLU A 403 6.56 -17.81 5.10
CA GLU A 403 5.53 -18.22 6.06
C GLU A 403 4.74 -17.03 6.63
N ALA A 404 5.00 -15.81 6.14
CA ALA A 404 4.33 -14.61 6.61
C ALA A 404 2.80 -14.79 6.68
N GLY A 405 2.20 -14.49 7.83
CA GLY A 405 0.78 -14.68 8.09
C GLY A 405 0.30 -16.14 8.23
N ALA A 406 1.15 -17.17 8.08
CA ALA A 406 0.74 -18.55 8.22
C ALA A 406 0.24 -18.86 9.64
N SER A 407 0.90 -18.33 10.67
CA SER A 407 0.47 -18.46 12.06
C SER A 407 -0.87 -17.75 12.33
N VAL A 408 -1.09 -16.60 11.71
CA VAL A 408 -2.38 -15.88 11.82
C VAL A 408 -3.50 -16.66 11.15
N TYR A 409 -3.24 -17.21 9.95
CA TYR A 409 -4.20 -18.08 9.28
C TYR A 409 -4.52 -19.32 10.11
N SER A 410 -3.51 -20.07 10.56
CA SER A 410 -3.69 -21.34 11.28
C SER A 410 -4.49 -21.20 12.58
N ALA A 411 -4.36 -20.04 13.27
CA ALA A 411 -5.13 -19.70 14.46
C ALA A 411 -6.53 -19.14 14.16
N SER A 412 -6.84 -18.84 12.89
CA SER A 412 -8.11 -18.22 12.51
C SER A 412 -9.29 -19.20 12.56
N LYS A 413 -10.50 -18.65 12.77
CA LYS A 413 -11.75 -19.42 12.66
C LYS A 413 -11.89 -20.11 11.30
N ARG A 414 -11.43 -19.47 10.22
CA ARG A 414 -11.45 -20.01 8.86
C ARG A 414 -10.63 -21.29 8.75
N ALA A 415 -9.40 -21.29 9.28
CA ALA A 415 -8.57 -22.50 9.28
C ALA A 415 -9.15 -23.60 10.16
N ALA A 416 -9.82 -23.26 11.25
CA ALA A 416 -10.53 -24.23 12.09
C ALA A 416 -11.74 -24.86 11.38
N GLU A 417 -12.45 -24.08 10.56
CA GLU A 417 -13.57 -24.58 9.73
C GLU A 417 -13.05 -25.44 8.55
N GLU A 418 -11.90 -25.09 7.97
CA GLU A 418 -11.29 -25.82 6.84
C GLU A 418 -10.66 -27.14 7.29
N PHE A 419 -10.07 -27.17 8.48
CA PHE A 419 -9.34 -28.31 9.05
C PHE A 419 -9.72 -28.53 10.52
N PRO A 420 -10.93 -28.99 10.81
CA PRO A 420 -11.38 -29.22 12.18
C PRO A 420 -10.59 -30.33 12.90
N GLU A 421 -10.05 -31.29 12.16
CA GLU A 421 -9.29 -32.44 12.69
C GLU A 421 -7.80 -32.15 12.97
N TYR A 422 -7.26 -31.00 12.46
CA TYR A 422 -5.84 -30.66 12.65
C TYR A 422 -5.67 -29.57 13.70
N ASP A 423 -4.60 -29.69 14.46
CA ASP A 423 -4.17 -28.63 15.37
C ASP A 423 -3.64 -27.39 14.62
N VAL A 424 -3.48 -26.29 15.35
CA VAL A 424 -3.03 -25.01 14.79
C VAL A 424 -1.69 -25.12 14.04
N ASN A 425 -0.78 -25.97 14.54
CA ASN A 425 0.54 -26.10 13.96
C ASN A 425 0.53 -26.89 12.65
N LEU A 426 -0.25 -27.96 12.56
CA LEU A 426 -0.39 -28.75 11.32
C LEU A 426 -1.06 -27.95 10.20
N ARG A 427 -2.03 -27.09 10.53
CA ARG A 427 -2.66 -26.19 9.55
C ARG A 427 -1.66 -25.25 8.90
N SER A 428 -0.64 -24.80 9.63
CA SER A 428 0.44 -23.96 9.08
C SER A 428 1.27 -24.71 8.02
N ALA A 429 1.66 -25.95 8.30
CA ALA A 429 2.40 -26.78 7.33
C ALA A 429 1.61 -27.03 6.04
N VAL A 430 0.28 -27.26 6.14
CA VAL A 430 -0.60 -27.37 4.98
C VAL A 430 -0.60 -26.06 4.17
N SER A 431 -0.71 -24.92 4.84
CA SER A 431 -0.67 -23.61 4.18
C SER A 431 0.65 -23.39 3.45
N ILE A 432 1.79 -23.74 4.04
CA ILE A 432 3.12 -23.63 3.41
C ILE A 432 3.20 -24.46 2.14
N ALA A 433 2.71 -25.73 2.16
CA ALA A 433 2.67 -26.57 0.97
C ALA A 433 1.80 -25.97 -0.16
N ARG A 434 0.60 -25.48 0.18
CA ARG A 434 -0.34 -24.92 -0.77
C ARG A 434 0.12 -23.57 -1.35
N ARG A 435 0.88 -22.76 -0.59
CA ARG A 435 1.49 -21.52 -1.10
C ARG A 435 2.45 -21.79 -2.25
N LEU A 436 3.11 -22.94 -2.25
CA LEU A 436 3.96 -23.33 -3.36
C LEU A 436 3.13 -23.67 -4.61
N GLN A 437 2.00 -24.36 -4.41
CA GLN A 437 1.13 -24.78 -5.51
C GLN A 437 0.39 -23.60 -6.14
N ASP A 438 -0.21 -22.71 -5.33
CA ASP A 438 -0.83 -21.45 -5.77
C ASP A 438 -0.76 -20.38 -4.68
N PRO A 439 0.22 -19.47 -4.73
CA PRO A 439 0.38 -18.40 -3.75
C PRO A 439 -0.88 -17.52 -3.60
N LEU A 440 -1.52 -17.15 -4.72
CA LEU A 440 -2.71 -16.29 -4.69
C LEU A 440 -3.87 -16.96 -3.97
N ALA A 441 -4.18 -18.20 -4.35
CA ALA A 441 -5.32 -18.94 -3.79
C ALA A 441 -5.19 -19.17 -2.27
N GLU A 442 -3.97 -19.29 -1.77
CA GLU A 442 -3.72 -19.50 -0.34
C GLU A 442 -3.62 -18.17 0.43
N LEU A 443 -2.88 -17.18 -0.10
CA LEU A 443 -2.66 -15.90 0.60
C LEU A 443 -3.93 -15.06 0.73
N VAL A 444 -4.90 -15.19 -0.17
CA VAL A 444 -6.21 -14.49 -0.04
C VAL A 444 -7.02 -14.92 1.19
N LYS A 445 -6.69 -16.04 1.82
CA LYS A 445 -7.31 -16.51 3.06
C LYS A 445 -6.85 -15.72 4.29
N ILE A 446 -5.74 -14.99 4.17
CA ILE A 446 -5.05 -14.25 5.23
C ILE A 446 -5.44 -12.78 5.15
N ASP A 447 -5.56 -12.11 6.29
CA ASP A 447 -5.65 -10.64 6.32
C ASP A 447 -4.37 -10.07 5.68
N PRO A 448 -4.45 -9.26 4.61
CA PRO A 448 -3.26 -8.74 3.93
C PRO A 448 -2.30 -8.00 4.87
N LYS A 449 -2.79 -7.40 5.96
CA LYS A 449 -1.96 -6.77 6.98
C LYS A 449 -1.09 -7.75 7.77
N ALA A 450 -1.45 -9.02 7.82
CA ALA A 450 -0.66 -10.05 8.47
C ALA A 450 0.44 -10.62 7.55
N VAL A 451 0.39 -10.30 6.25
CA VAL A 451 1.45 -10.64 5.30
C VAL A 451 2.55 -9.58 5.41
N GLY A 452 3.72 -9.94 5.89
CA GLY A 452 4.86 -9.03 6.04
C GLY A 452 5.42 -8.62 4.69
N VAL A 453 5.13 -7.40 4.25
CA VAL A 453 5.55 -6.86 2.95
C VAL A 453 6.43 -5.62 3.05
N GLY A 454 6.78 -5.19 4.26
CA GLY A 454 7.70 -4.08 4.44
C GLY A 454 7.96 -3.68 5.88
N GLN A 455 9.07 -2.97 6.07
CA GLN A 455 9.44 -2.38 7.35
C GLN A 455 8.45 -1.26 7.71
N TYR A 456 8.18 -1.04 8.98
CA TYR A 456 7.22 -0.06 9.51
C TYR A 456 5.74 -0.33 9.18
N GLN A 457 5.37 -1.48 8.61
CA GLN A 457 3.98 -1.79 8.26
C GLN A 457 3.01 -1.63 9.43
N HIS A 458 3.44 -1.97 10.65
CA HIS A 458 2.62 -1.85 11.87
C HIS A 458 2.50 -0.41 12.40
N ASP A 459 3.25 0.53 11.83
CA ASP A 459 3.20 1.96 12.20
C ASP A 459 2.24 2.75 11.31
N MET A 460 1.75 2.13 10.25
CA MET A 460 0.86 2.79 9.30
C MET A 460 -0.54 3.00 9.88
N PRO A 461 -1.28 4.05 9.41
CA PRO A 461 -2.69 4.22 9.75
C PRO A 461 -3.50 2.97 9.32
N PRO A 462 -4.16 2.25 10.25
CA PRO A 462 -4.72 0.92 9.97
C PRO A 462 -5.79 0.92 8.87
N ALA A 463 -6.61 1.96 8.77
CA ALA A 463 -7.67 2.06 7.76
C ALA A 463 -7.08 2.26 6.35
N GLN A 464 -6.09 3.16 6.21
CA GLN A 464 -5.44 3.45 4.95
C GLN A 464 -4.64 2.23 4.46
N LEU A 465 -3.87 1.59 5.36
CA LEU A 465 -3.15 0.36 5.04
C LEU A 465 -4.11 -0.75 4.59
N SER A 466 -5.22 -0.97 5.31
CA SER A 466 -6.22 -1.99 4.92
C SER A 466 -6.79 -1.72 3.54
N ALA A 467 -7.26 -0.50 3.28
CA ALA A 467 -7.86 -0.14 2.00
C ALA A 467 -6.89 -0.37 0.83
N ALA A 468 -5.63 0.05 0.99
CA ALA A 468 -4.60 -0.12 -0.04
C ALA A 468 -4.29 -1.61 -0.30
N LEU A 469 -4.03 -2.40 0.75
CA LEU A 469 -3.67 -3.81 0.61
C LEU A 469 -4.86 -4.68 0.14
N ASP A 470 -6.08 -4.42 0.62
CA ASP A 470 -7.29 -5.09 0.14
C ASP A 470 -7.53 -4.79 -1.34
N GLY A 471 -7.31 -3.55 -1.78
CA GLY A 471 -7.35 -3.16 -3.19
C GLY A 471 -6.35 -3.93 -4.06
N VAL A 472 -5.13 -4.17 -3.55
CA VAL A 472 -4.13 -4.99 -4.26
C VAL A 472 -4.60 -6.43 -4.41
N VAL A 473 -5.14 -7.04 -3.35
CA VAL A 473 -5.65 -8.42 -3.42
C VAL A 473 -6.79 -8.52 -4.43
N GLU A 474 -7.75 -7.60 -4.38
CA GLU A 474 -8.86 -7.53 -5.34
C GLU A 474 -8.35 -7.40 -6.78
N SER A 475 -7.43 -6.46 -7.03
CA SER A 475 -6.81 -6.27 -8.34
C SER A 475 -6.14 -7.55 -8.85
N CYS A 476 -5.32 -8.22 -8.02
CA CYS A 476 -4.63 -9.45 -8.41
C CYS A 476 -5.60 -10.58 -8.76
N VAL A 477 -6.62 -10.81 -7.94
CA VAL A 477 -7.63 -11.86 -8.16
C VAL A 477 -8.39 -11.64 -9.45
N ASN A 478 -8.84 -10.40 -9.70
CA ASN A 478 -9.59 -10.08 -10.93
C ASN A 478 -8.70 -10.09 -12.18
N THR A 479 -7.42 -9.73 -12.05
CA THR A 479 -6.46 -9.82 -13.16
C THR A 479 -6.17 -11.26 -13.56
N VAL A 480 -5.99 -12.17 -12.60
CA VAL A 480 -5.74 -13.60 -12.87
C VAL A 480 -7.01 -14.31 -13.35
N GLY A 481 -8.17 -13.91 -12.83
CA GLY A 481 -9.44 -14.60 -13.03
C GLY A 481 -9.56 -15.84 -12.14
N VAL A 482 -10.78 -16.30 -11.94
CA VAL A 482 -11.09 -17.33 -10.93
C VAL A 482 -11.93 -18.45 -11.56
N ASP A 483 -11.52 -19.69 -11.36
CA ASP A 483 -12.32 -20.86 -11.72
C ASP A 483 -13.49 -21.01 -10.75
N LEU A 484 -14.71 -20.89 -11.27
CA LEU A 484 -15.95 -20.94 -10.52
C LEU A 484 -16.17 -22.28 -9.80
N ASN A 485 -15.66 -23.38 -10.39
CA ASN A 485 -15.89 -24.72 -9.89
C ASN A 485 -14.88 -25.17 -8.82
N THR A 486 -13.69 -24.57 -8.78
CA THR A 486 -12.63 -24.98 -7.85
C THR A 486 -12.31 -23.97 -6.78
N ALA A 487 -12.66 -22.69 -7.00
CA ALA A 487 -12.32 -21.60 -6.10
C ALA A 487 -12.93 -21.74 -4.71
N SER A 488 -12.16 -21.37 -3.70
CA SER A 488 -12.63 -21.28 -2.31
C SER A 488 -13.51 -20.04 -2.10
N ALA A 489 -14.38 -20.06 -1.09
CA ALA A 489 -15.21 -18.88 -0.75
C ALA A 489 -14.39 -17.61 -0.46
N PRO A 490 -13.22 -17.65 0.24
CA PRO A 490 -12.35 -16.50 0.37
C PRO A 490 -11.82 -15.92 -0.95
N LEU A 491 -11.48 -16.78 -1.91
CA LEU A 491 -11.01 -16.34 -3.22
C LEU A 491 -12.16 -15.70 -4.01
N LEU A 492 -13.33 -16.34 -4.03
CA LEU A 492 -14.54 -15.80 -4.66
C LEU A 492 -14.95 -14.45 -4.08
N ALA A 493 -14.80 -14.24 -2.77
CA ALA A 493 -15.15 -12.97 -2.11
C ALA A 493 -14.23 -11.79 -2.51
N ARG A 494 -13.15 -12.04 -3.24
CA ARG A 494 -12.25 -11.01 -3.81
C ARG A 494 -12.56 -10.70 -5.28
N VAL A 495 -13.51 -11.42 -5.86
CA VAL A 495 -13.97 -11.12 -7.22
C VAL A 495 -14.89 -9.91 -7.18
N ALA A 496 -14.72 -9.00 -8.12
CA ALA A 496 -15.55 -7.79 -8.28
C ALA A 496 -17.05 -8.13 -8.24
N GLY A 497 -17.83 -7.39 -7.47
CA GLY A 497 -19.27 -7.61 -7.31
C GLY A 497 -19.68 -8.82 -6.45
N VAL A 498 -18.75 -9.62 -5.93
CA VAL A 498 -19.03 -10.79 -5.09
C VAL A 498 -18.79 -10.47 -3.61
N THR A 499 -19.82 -10.48 -2.81
CA THR A 499 -19.71 -10.32 -1.35
C THR A 499 -19.32 -11.63 -0.66
N ALA A 500 -18.82 -11.58 0.58
CA ALA A 500 -18.51 -12.78 1.36
C ALA A 500 -19.73 -13.73 1.52
N ALA A 501 -20.94 -13.18 1.63
CA ALA A 501 -22.17 -13.97 1.71
C ALA A 501 -22.49 -14.65 0.36
N THR A 502 -22.34 -13.91 -0.75
CA THR A 502 -22.55 -14.44 -2.10
C THR A 502 -21.52 -15.52 -2.43
N ALA A 503 -20.24 -15.33 -2.05
CA ALA A 503 -19.19 -16.33 -2.22
C ALA A 503 -19.52 -17.67 -1.53
N LYS A 504 -20.02 -17.64 -0.29
CA LYS A 504 -20.50 -18.83 0.41
C LYS A 504 -21.69 -19.49 -0.30
N ASN A 505 -22.61 -18.69 -0.83
CA ASN A 505 -23.76 -19.21 -1.57
C ASN A 505 -23.33 -19.86 -2.91
N ILE A 506 -22.31 -19.34 -3.59
CA ILE A 506 -21.74 -19.94 -4.79
C ILE A 506 -21.17 -21.33 -4.47
N VAL A 507 -20.38 -21.44 -3.40
CA VAL A 507 -19.81 -22.72 -2.96
C VAL A 507 -20.91 -23.70 -2.61
N LYS A 508 -21.90 -23.28 -1.80
CA LYS A 508 -23.04 -24.12 -1.44
C LYS A 508 -23.84 -24.59 -2.67
N TYR A 509 -24.09 -23.67 -3.62
CA TYR A 509 -24.85 -24.01 -4.84
C TYR A 509 -24.14 -25.14 -5.63
N ARG A 510 -22.80 -25.08 -5.80
CA ARG A 510 -22.05 -26.11 -6.51
C ARG A 510 -21.99 -27.45 -5.74
N GLU A 511 -22.03 -27.42 -4.40
CA GLU A 511 -22.12 -28.63 -3.56
C GLU A 511 -23.49 -29.29 -3.68
N ASP A 512 -24.58 -28.50 -3.72
CA ASP A 512 -25.95 -28.99 -3.78
C ASP A 512 -26.38 -29.37 -5.21
N ALA A 513 -26.02 -28.59 -6.23
CA ALA A 513 -26.48 -28.73 -7.61
C ALA A 513 -25.43 -29.32 -8.58
N GLY A 514 -24.20 -29.51 -8.10
CA GLY A 514 -23.06 -29.94 -8.90
C GLY A 514 -22.31 -28.75 -9.54
N ALA A 515 -21.28 -29.06 -10.30
CA ALA A 515 -20.44 -28.07 -10.97
C ALA A 515 -21.24 -27.18 -11.92
N PHE A 516 -20.92 -25.88 -11.93
CA PHE A 516 -21.47 -24.92 -12.90
C PHE A 516 -21.10 -25.35 -14.33
N LYS A 517 -22.08 -25.37 -15.22
CA LYS A 517 -21.93 -25.69 -16.64
C LYS A 517 -21.88 -24.45 -17.52
N THR A 518 -22.38 -23.33 -17.01
CA THR A 518 -22.38 -22.03 -17.69
C THR A 518 -22.27 -20.89 -16.68
N ARG A 519 -21.74 -19.74 -17.09
CA ARG A 519 -21.73 -18.52 -16.27
C ARG A 519 -23.14 -18.04 -15.90
N ARG A 520 -24.13 -18.23 -16.78
CA ARG A 520 -25.52 -17.80 -16.52
C ARG A 520 -26.12 -18.49 -15.30
N GLU A 521 -25.64 -19.65 -14.91
CA GLU A 521 -26.10 -20.34 -13.71
C GLU A 521 -25.82 -19.56 -12.41
N LEU A 522 -24.87 -18.62 -12.43
CA LEU A 522 -24.64 -17.68 -11.31
C LEU A 522 -25.92 -16.91 -10.93
N LEU A 523 -26.80 -16.59 -11.89
CA LEU A 523 -28.07 -15.92 -11.62
C LEU A 523 -29.04 -16.77 -10.79
N LYS A 524 -28.80 -18.08 -10.64
CA LYS A 524 -29.57 -18.98 -9.76
C LYS A 524 -29.06 -18.96 -8.33
N VAL A 525 -27.87 -18.37 -8.08
CA VAL A 525 -27.24 -18.31 -6.76
C VAL A 525 -27.96 -17.27 -5.89
N PRO A 526 -28.40 -17.62 -4.68
CA PRO A 526 -29.05 -16.66 -3.78
C PRO A 526 -28.17 -15.42 -3.52
N LYS A 527 -28.79 -14.23 -3.53
CA LYS A 527 -28.14 -12.92 -3.34
C LYS A 527 -27.18 -12.48 -4.46
N LEU A 528 -27.15 -13.15 -5.58
CA LEU A 528 -26.41 -12.74 -6.76
C LEU A 528 -27.40 -12.22 -7.81
N GLY A 529 -27.70 -10.93 -7.76
CA GLY A 529 -28.60 -10.27 -8.70
C GLY A 529 -27.91 -9.86 -10.03
N PRO A 530 -28.69 -9.31 -10.99
CA PRO A 530 -28.17 -8.93 -12.31
C PRO A 530 -26.98 -7.99 -12.25
N LYS A 531 -26.99 -6.96 -11.37
CA LYS A 531 -25.87 -6.03 -11.23
C LYS A 531 -24.61 -6.71 -10.70
N ALA A 532 -24.73 -7.61 -9.73
CA ALA A 532 -23.59 -8.38 -9.22
C ALA A 532 -23.05 -9.35 -10.29
N PHE A 533 -23.94 -9.95 -11.08
CA PHE A 533 -23.57 -10.79 -12.22
C PHE A 533 -22.79 -9.99 -13.27
N GLU A 534 -23.26 -8.81 -13.66
CA GLU A 534 -22.53 -7.92 -14.57
C GLU A 534 -21.11 -7.64 -14.08
N GLN A 535 -20.95 -7.32 -12.78
CA GLN A 535 -19.66 -6.98 -12.22
C GLN A 535 -18.69 -8.18 -12.13
N CYS A 536 -19.19 -9.41 -11.91
CA CYS A 536 -18.35 -10.57 -11.62
C CYS A 536 -18.16 -11.53 -12.80
N ALA A 537 -19.08 -11.59 -13.75
CA ALA A 537 -19.16 -12.67 -14.74
C ALA A 537 -17.91 -12.81 -15.60
N GLY A 538 -17.28 -11.69 -16.00
CA GLY A 538 -16.08 -11.73 -16.81
C GLY A 538 -14.83 -12.22 -16.07
N PHE A 539 -14.81 -12.14 -14.75
CA PHE A 539 -13.70 -12.60 -13.91
C PHE A 539 -13.84 -14.05 -13.45
N LEU A 540 -15.06 -14.62 -13.54
CA LEU A 540 -15.35 -16.00 -13.18
C LEU A 540 -15.34 -16.87 -14.44
N ARG A 541 -14.51 -17.90 -14.45
CA ARG A 541 -14.33 -18.82 -15.57
C ARG A 541 -14.96 -20.17 -15.27
N VAL A 542 -15.51 -20.81 -16.31
CA VAL A 542 -16.06 -22.17 -16.23
C VAL A 542 -15.32 -23.05 -17.25
N PRO A 543 -14.18 -23.67 -16.86
CA PRO A 543 -13.47 -24.59 -17.74
C PRO A 543 -14.36 -25.77 -18.15
N GLY A 544 -14.31 -26.14 -19.44
CA GLY A 544 -15.14 -27.23 -19.98
C GLY A 544 -16.63 -26.92 -20.11
N ALA A 545 -17.02 -25.63 -20.06
CA ALA A 545 -18.38 -25.19 -20.32
C ALA A 545 -18.87 -25.55 -21.72
N LYS A 546 -20.20 -25.66 -21.91
CA LYS A 546 -20.80 -25.87 -23.24
C LYS A 546 -20.49 -24.76 -24.22
N ASN A 547 -20.51 -23.51 -23.74
CA ASN A 547 -20.03 -22.36 -24.50
C ASN A 547 -18.56 -22.13 -24.14
N PRO A 548 -17.60 -22.32 -25.06
CA PRO A 548 -16.18 -22.08 -24.80
C PRO A 548 -15.85 -20.65 -24.32
N LEU A 549 -16.69 -19.67 -24.64
CA LEU A 549 -16.54 -18.29 -24.17
C LEU A 549 -16.63 -18.19 -22.63
N ASP A 550 -17.36 -19.10 -21.97
CA ASP A 550 -17.44 -19.14 -20.51
C ASP A 550 -16.10 -19.51 -19.84
N ALA A 551 -15.16 -20.09 -20.58
CA ALA A 551 -13.81 -20.36 -20.11
C ALA A 551 -12.81 -19.22 -20.33
N THR A 552 -13.19 -18.15 -21.04
CA THR A 552 -12.36 -16.99 -21.37
C THR A 552 -12.59 -15.84 -20.39
N ALA A 553 -11.83 -14.74 -20.48
CA ALA A 553 -12.15 -13.49 -19.77
C ALA A 553 -13.03 -12.55 -20.61
N VAL A 554 -13.58 -12.98 -21.75
CA VAL A 554 -14.56 -12.21 -22.50
C VAL A 554 -15.82 -12.04 -21.66
N HIS A 555 -16.28 -10.78 -21.52
CA HIS A 555 -17.49 -10.50 -20.75
C HIS A 555 -18.75 -11.00 -21.49
N PRO A 556 -19.79 -11.52 -20.79
CA PRO A 556 -21.01 -11.99 -21.46
C PRO A 556 -21.72 -10.96 -22.34
N GLU A 557 -21.59 -9.68 -22.05
CA GLU A 557 -22.09 -8.59 -22.91
C GLU A 557 -21.44 -8.57 -24.30
N SER A 558 -20.21 -9.03 -24.41
CA SER A 558 -19.42 -9.05 -25.62
C SER A 558 -19.46 -10.39 -26.39
N TYR A 559 -20.25 -11.38 -25.93
CA TYR A 559 -20.32 -12.69 -26.58
C TYR A 559 -20.77 -12.58 -28.03
N GLY A 560 -21.82 -11.78 -28.31
CA GLY A 560 -22.27 -11.58 -29.68
C GLY A 560 -21.20 -10.95 -30.60
N ALA A 561 -20.41 -10.03 -30.08
CA ALA A 561 -19.27 -9.45 -30.81
C ALA A 561 -18.16 -10.48 -31.02
N ALA A 562 -17.84 -11.30 -30.01
CA ALA A 562 -16.83 -12.35 -30.13
C ALA A 562 -17.22 -13.45 -31.12
N GLU A 563 -18.48 -13.90 -31.10
CA GLU A 563 -19.01 -14.88 -32.07
C GLU A 563 -18.98 -14.31 -33.50
N LYS A 564 -19.36 -13.05 -33.67
CA LYS A 564 -19.30 -12.35 -34.96
C LYS A 564 -17.85 -12.19 -35.48
N LEU A 565 -16.93 -11.87 -34.56
CA LEU A 565 -15.49 -11.79 -34.89
C LEU A 565 -14.96 -13.13 -35.38
N LEU A 566 -15.26 -14.22 -34.68
CA LEU A 566 -14.89 -15.57 -35.14
C LEU A 566 -15.44 -15.87 -36.52
N ALA A 567 -16.74 -15.61 -36.73
CA ALA A 567 -17.38 -15.85 -38.04
C ALA A 567 -16.75 -15.04 -39.19
N LEU A 568 -16.42 -13.75 -38.97
CA LEU A 568 -15.73 -12.89 -39.93
C LEU A 568 -14.31 -13.40 -40.24
N CYS A 569 -13.67 -14.11 -39.31
CA CYS A 569 -12.38 -14.75 -39.54
C CYS A 569 -12.48 -16.19 -40.03
N GLY A 570 -13.69 -16.70 -40.36
CA GLY A 570 -13.91 -18.07 -40.84
C GLY A 570 -13.80 -19.12 -39.76
N LEU A 571 -13.97 -18.73 -38.47
CA LEU A 571 -13.87 -19.59 -37.29
C LEU A 571 -15.23 -19.71 -36.57
N SER A 572 -15.32 -20.68 -35.69
CA SER A 572 -16.49 -20.91 -34.83
C SER A 572 -16.09 -20.92 -33.35
N PRO A 573 -17.03 -20.79 -32.40
CA PRO A 573 -16.72 -20.94 -30.99
C PRO A 573 -16.05 -22.27 -30.62
N ALA A 574 -16.24 -23.34 -31.39
CA ALA A 574 -15.59 -24.62 -31.16
C ALA A 574 -14.08 -24.60 -31.44
N ASP A 575 -13.61 -23.63 -32.22
CA ASP A 575 -12.20 -23.46 -32.57
C ASP A 575 -11.39 -22.74 -31.48
N ILE A 576 -12.06 -22.15 -30.47
CA ILE A 576 -11.42 -21.44 -29.35
C ILE A 576 -10.48 -22.41 -28.62
N GLY A 577 -9.22 -21.98 -28.45
CA GLY A 577 -8.19 -22.78 -27.77
C GLY A 577 -7.60 -23.92 -28.60
N THR A 578 -8.04 -24.08 -29.83
CA THR A 578 -7.46 -25.07 -30.77
C THR A 578 -6.34 -24.43 -31.61
N PRO A 579 -5.54 -25.24 -32.34
CA PRO A 579 -4.55 -24.69 -33.29
C PRO A 579 -5.18 -23.80 -34.37
N ALA A 580 -6.43 -24.03 -34.78
CA ALA A 580 -7.14 -23.20 -35.76
C ALA A 580 -7.32 -21.75 -35.28
N ALA A 581 -7.51 -21.52 -33.97
CA ALA A 581 -7.63 -20.20 -33.40
C ALA A 581 -6.38 -19.32 -33.62
N ARG A 582 -5.19 -19.90 -33.86
CA ARG A 582 -3.96 -19.16 -34.14
C ARG A 582 -4.04 -18.28 -35.39
N GLU A 583 -4.93 -18.63 -36.34
CA GLU A 583 -5.16 -17.82 -37.51
C GLU A 583 -5.95 -16.53 -37.24
N LEU A 584 -6.66 -16.47 -36.09
CA LEU A 584 -7.50 -15.34 -35.73
C LEU A 584 -6.73 -14.01 -35.76
N GLU A 585 -5.53 -13.97 -35.16
CA GLU A 585 -4.72 -12.76 -35.11
C GLU A 585 -4.29 -12.29 -36.51
N GLN A 586 -3.91 -13.22 -37.39
CA GLN A 586 -3.51 -12.90 -38.75
C GLN A 586 -4.68 -12.40 -39.59
N GLN A 587 -5.84 -13.06 -39.47
CA GLN A 587 -7.06 -12.65 -40.17
C GLN A 587 -7.56 -11.30 -39.67
N ALA A 588 -7.57 -11.07 -38.34
CA ALA A 588 -7.94 -9.78 -37.76
C ALA A 588 -7.01 -8.64 -38.22
N LYS A 589 -5.69 -8.88 -38.30
CA LYS A 589 -4.73 -7.92 -38.87
C LYS A 589 -4.98 -7.62 -40.35
N ARG A 590 -5.32 -8.64 -41.17
CA ARG A 590 -5.64 -8.46 -42.59
C ARG A 590 -6.91 -7.63 -42.80
N LEU A 591 -7.93 -7.85 -41.98
CA LEU A 591 -9.19 -7.10 -42.04
C LEU A 591 -9.05 -5.69 -41.46
N GLY A 592 -8.07 -5.47 -40.59
CA GLY A 592 -7.78 -4.19 -39.93
C GLY A 592 -8.60 -3.97 -38.67
N HIS A 593 -7.92 -3.82 -37.52
CA HIS A 593 -8.56 -3.71 -36.18
C HIS A 593 -9.59 -2.57 -36.12
N GLY A 594 -9.32 -1.41 -36.72
CA GLY A 594 -10.25 -0.28 -36.73
C GLY A 594 -11.57 -0.57 -37.46
N LYS A 595 -11.53 -1.28 -38.62
CA LYS A 595 -12.72 -1.68 -39.36
C LYS A 595 -13.51 -2.74 -38.62
N LEU A 596 -12.82 -3.76 -38.09
CA LEU A 596 -13.44 -4.82 -37.30
C LEU A 596 -14.12 -4.26 -36.03
N ALA A 597 -13.45 -3.39 -35.30
CA ALA A 597 -14.01 -2.77 -34.13
C ALA A 597 -15.31 -2.01 -34.44
N ALA A 598 -15.32 -1.22 -35.51
CA ALA A 598 -16.51 -0.49 -35.95
C ALA A 598 -17.66 -1.45 -36.37
N GLU A 599 -17.34 -2.54 -37.10
CA GLU A 599 -18.32 -3.53 -37.53
C GLU A 599 -18.92 -4.33 -36.39
N LEU A 600 -18.11 -4.60 -35.33
CA LEU A 600 -18.52 -5.31 -34.14
C LEU A 600 -19.20 -4.41 -33.11
N GLY A 601 -19.17 -3.07 -33.31
CA GLY A 601 -19.72 -2.11 -32.35
C GLY A 601 -18.95 -2.03 -31.03
N VAL A 602 -17.64 -2.32 -31.05
CA VAL A 602 -16.77 -2.28 -29.87
C VAL A 602 -15.57 -1.36 -30.14
N GLY A 603 -14.86 -0.95 -29.10
CA GLY A 603 -13.60 -0.24 -29.27
C GLY A 603 -12.43 -1.13 -29.65
N VAL A 604 -11.37 -0.53 -30.21
CA VAL A 604 -10.14 -1.27 -30.55
C VAL A 604 -9.51 -1.96 -29.34
N PRO A 605 -9.42 -1.33 -28.13
CA PRO A 605 -8.90 -2.00 -26.96
C PRO A 605 -9.69 -3.26 -26.54
N THR A 606 -11.02 -3.20 -26.61
CA THR A 606 -11.89 -4.37 -26.34
C THR A 606 -11.73 -5.46 -27.40
N LEU A 607 -11.57 -5.09 -28.68
CA LEU A 607 -11.30 -6.04 -29.74
C LEU A 607 -9.97 -6.77 -29.53
N GLU A 608 -8.90 -6.05 -29.19
CA GLU A 608 -7.58 -6.63 -28.93
C GLU A 608 -7.61 -7.59 -27.74
N ASP A 609 -8.28 -7.21 -26.65
CA ASP A 609 -8.50 -8.09 -25.49
C ASP A 609 -9.29 -9.35 -25.89
N MET A 610 -10.35 -9.21 -26.70
CA MET A 610 -11.11 -10.39 -27.19
C MET A 610 -10.23 -11.32 -28.02
N ILE A 611 -9.44 -10.79 -28.95
CA ILE A 611 -8.52 -11.60 -29.76
C ILE A 611 -7.56 -12.39 -28.86
N GLU A 612 -6.92 -11.72 -27.90
CA GLU A 612 -5.98 -12.38 -26.97
C GLU A 612 -6.64 -13.49 -26.15
N GLU A 613 -7.84 -13.27 -25.64
CA GLU A 613 -8.60 -14.23 -24.84
C GLU A 613 -9.11 -15.43 -25.66
N LEU A 614 -9.48 -15.21 -26.91
CA LEU A 614 -9.91 -16.28 -27.82
C LEU A 614 -8.74 -17.16 -28.31
N LEU A 615 -7.55 -16.57 -28.45
CA LEU A 615 -6.32 -17.29 -28.78
C LEU A 615 -5.87 -18.21 -27.66
N ARG A 616 -6.05 -17.80 -26.40
CA ARG A 616 -5.53 -18.50 -25.21
C ARG A 616 -6.57 -18.51 -24.10
N PRO A 617 -7.68 -19.24 -24.27
CA PRO A 617 -8.74 -19.30 -23.27
C PRO A 617 -8.20 -19.81 -21.93
N GLY A 618 -8.61 -19.20 -20.85
CA GLY A 618 -8.21 -19.61 -19.50
C GLY A 618 -6.74 -19.40 -19.16
N ARG A 619 -5.99 -18.64 -19.97
CA ARG A 619 -4.58 -18.34 -19.67
C ARG A 619 -4.46 -17.65 -18.30
N ASP A 620 -3.57 -18.20 -17.49
CA ASP A 620 -3.08 -17.54 -16.30
C ASP A 620 -1.92 -16.62 -16.69
N MET A 621 -2.06 -15.31 -16.48
CA MET A 621 -0.99 -14.36 -16.83
C MET A 621 0.34 -14.66 -16.11
N ARG A 622 0.28 -15.35 -14.97
CA ARG A 622 1.46 -15.76 -14.20
C ARG A 622 2.31 -16.83 -14.92
N ASP A 623 1.73 -17.58 -15.88
CA ASP A 623 2.46 -18.61 -16.64
C ASP A 623 3.54 -18.01 -17.57
N SER A 624 3.46 -16.71 -17.87
CA SER A 624 4.46 -15.99 -18.68
C SER A 624 5.62 -15.43 -17.86
N LEU A 625 5.55 -15.50 -16.52
CA LEU A 625 6.60 -15.03 -15.63
C LEU A 625 7.71 -16.07 -15.47
N PRO A 626 8.93 -15.67 -15.10
CA PRO A 626 10.02 -16.61 -14.80
C PRO A 626 9.58 -17.63 -13.75
N LYS A 627 9.84 -18.91 -14.01
CA LYS A 627 9.52 -19.96 -13.05
C LYS A 627 10.34 -19.80 -11.77
N PRO A 628 9.79 -20.14 -10.60
CA PRO A 628 10.53 -20.11 -9.35
C PRO A 628 11.78 -21.00 -9.40
N LEU A 629 12.84 -20.55 -8.75
CA LEU A 629 14.09 -21.30 -8.67
C LEU A 629 13.94 -22.46 -7.69
N LEU A 630 13.97 -23.68 -8.23
CA LEU A 630 13.98 -24.91 -7.44
C LEU A 630 15.42 -25.34 -7.15
N ARG A 631 15.68 -25.82 -5.93
CA ARG A 631 17.01 -26.16 -5.44
C ARG A 631 17.08 -27.64 -5.02
N THR A 632 18.30 -28.16 -5.05
CA THR A 632 18.63 -29.50 -4.55
C THR A 632 19.74 -29.47 -3.50
N ASP A 633 20.47 -28.36 -3.39
CA ASP A 633 21.64 -28.16 -2.53
C ASP A 633 21.56 -26.83 -1.74
N VAL A 634 22.42 -26.65 -0.76
CA VAL A 634 22.50 -25.45 0.09
C VAL A 634 23.92 -24.89 0.04
N LEU A 635 24.02 -23.58 -0.12
CA LEU A 635 25.27 -22.81 0.01
C LEU A 635 25.41 -22.26 1.44
N ASP A 636 26.63 -22.31 2.00
CA ASP A 636 26.95 -21.61 3.25
C ASP A 636 27.54 -20.23 2.93
N MET A 637 27.35 -19.27 3.85
CA MET A 637 27.90 -17.91 3.74
C MET A 637 29.43 -17.91 3.71
N LYS A 638 30.06 -18.93 4.28
CA LYS A 638 31.53 -19.13 4.26
C LYS A 638 32.07 -19.52 2.89
N ASP A 639 31.22 -20.07 2.05
CA ASP A 639 31.58 -20.53 0.70
C ASP A 639 31.53 -19.38 -0.32
N LEU A 640 31.01 -18.22 0.09
CA LEU A 640 30.88 -17.05 -0.77
C LEU A 640 32.21 -16.32 -0.88
N THR A 641 32.67 -16.13 -2.10
CA THR A 641 33.87 -15.33 -2.41
C THR A 641 33.50 -14.09 -3.23
N PRO A 642 34.16 -12.94 -3.02
CA PRO A 642 33.96 -11.77 -3.86
C PRO A 642 34.20 -12.10 -5.35
N GLY A 643 33.31 -11.60 -6.21
CA GLY A 643 33.27 -11.93 -7.64
C GLY A 643 32.52 -13.21 -8.00
N MET A 644 32.09 -14.04 -7.05
CA MET A 644 31.30 -15.22 -7.31
C MET A 644 29.95 -14.85 -7.91
N GLN A 645 29.63 -15.46 -9.06
CA GLN A 645 28.33 -15.30 -9.73
C GLN A 645 27.32 -16.29 -9.17
N LEU A 646 26.15 -15.78 -8.81
CA LEU A 646 25.04 -16.56 -8.25
C LEU A 646 23.73 -16.17 -8.92
N THR A 647 22.80 -17.10 -8.92
CA THR A 647 21.41 -16.83 -9.25
C THR A 647 20.61 -16.72 -7.95
N GLY A 648 19.85 -15.65 -7.79
CA GLY A 648 19.06 -15.42 -6.61
C GLY A 648 17.63 -14.98 -6.93
N THR A 649 16.77 -15.02 -5.92
CA THR A 649 15.39 -14.54 -6.03
C THR A 649 15.21 -13.29 -5.19
N VAL A 650 14.65 -12.24 -5.77
CA VAL A 650 14.34 -10.98 -5.05
C VAL A 650 13.26 -11.24 -4.00
N ARG A 651 13.61 -11.04 -2.73
CA ARG A 651 12.71 -11.25 -1.58
C ARG A 651 11.96 -9.99 -1.18
N ASN A 652 12.63 -8.85 -1.26
CA ASN A 652 12.06 -7.57 -0.87
C ASN A 652 12.72 -6.44 -1.67
N VAL A 653 11.92 -5.42 -2.00
CA VAL A 653 12.37 -4.19 -2.66
C VAL A 653 12.06 -3.01 -1.75
N ILE A 654 13.09 -2.22 -1.45
CA ILE A 654 13.03 -1.06 -0.54
C ILE A 654 13.68 0.15 -1.21
N ASP A 655 13.50 1.34 -0.65
CA ASP A 655 13.93 2.61 -1.26
C ASP A 655 15.42 2.65 -1.65
N PHE A 656 16.27 2.02 -0.86
CA PHE A 656 17.72 2.06 -1.07
C PHE A 656 18.32 0.80 -1.72
N GLY A 657 17.49 -0.21 -2.08
CA GLY A 657 17.98 -1.43 -2.72
C GLY A 657 16.99 -2.56 -2.76
N ALA A 658 17.49 -3.76 -3.03
CA ALA A 658 16.71 -4.99 -3.02
C ALA A 658 17.45 -6.09 -2.23
N PHE A 659 16.69 -6.84 -1.45
CA PHE A 659 17.18 -8.05 -0.81
C PHE A 659 16.98 -9.25 -1.71
N VAL A 660 18.04 -9.99 -1.94
CA VAL A 660 18.07 -11.14 -2.85
C VAL A 660 18.49 -12.40 -2.09
N ASP A 661 17.64 -13.40 -2.11
CA ASP A 661 17.95 -14.74 -1.62
C ASP A 661 18.83 -15.48 -2.64
N ILE A 662 20.08 -15.68 -2.29
CA ILE A 662 21.06 -16.40 -3.10
C ILE A 662 21.32 -17.82 -2.63
N GLY A 663 20.50 -18.33 -1.69
CA GLY A 663 20.62 -19.69 -1.16
C GLY A 663 21.47 -19.85 0.08
N VAL A 664 21.93 -18.75 0.65
CA VAL A 664 22.64 -18.76 1.94
C VAL A 664 21.73 -18.29 3.07
N HIS A 665 22.19 -18.39 4.32
CA HIS A 665 21.39 -18.09 5.53
C HIS A 665 20.89 -16.65 5.60
N GLN A 666 21.52 -15.71 4.91
CA GLN A 666 21.24 -14.28 4.93
C GLN A 666 20.96 -13.77 3.52
N ASP A 667 19.89 -13.03 3.33
CA ASP A 667 19.66 -12.34 2.06
C ASP A 667 20.77 -11.34 1.80
N GLY A 668 21.25 -11.32 0.57
CA GLY A 668 22.22 -10.33 0.12
C GLY A 668 21.54 -9.03 -0.28
N LEU A 669 22.14 -7.89 0.05
CA LEU A 669 21.65 -6.57 -0.35
C LEU A 669 22.30 -6.15 -1.68
N VAL A 670 21.48 -5.90 -2.68
CA VAL A 670 21.86 -5.14 -3.89
C VAL A 670 21.44 -3.68 -3.66
N HIS A 671 22.41 -2.82 -3.36
CA HIS A 671 22.15 -1.39 -3.18
C HIS A 671 21.64 -0.77 -4.50
N ILE A 672 20.82 0.27 -4.45
CA ILE A 672 20.24 0.92 -5.64
C ILE A 672 21.29 1.29 -6.70
N SER A 673 22.48 1.74 -6.28
CA SER A 673 23.59 2.05 -7.17
C SER A 673 24.19 0.81 -7.86
N GLN A 674 23.89 -0.39 -7.40
CA GLN A 674 24.43 -1.66 -7.91
C GLN A 674 23.40 -2.45 -8.74
N ILE A 675 22.17 -1.98 -8.87
CA ILE A 675 21.10 -2.65 -9.63
C ILE A 675 21.29 -2.44 -11.14
N SER A 676 21.55 -1.21 -11.57
CA SER A 676 21.62 -0.86 -12.99
C SER A 676 22.76 0.10 -13.28
N SER A 677 23.30 0.02 -14.50
CA SER A 677 24.25 1.02 -15.03
C SER A 677 23.57 2.36 -15.34
N ARG A 678 22.24 2.38 -15.54
CA ARG A 678 21.45 3.61 -15.71
C ARG A 678 21.05 4.16 -14.33
N PHE A 679 20.89 5.48 -14.23
CA PHE A 679 20.31 6.08 -13.05
C PHE A 679 18.85 5.66 -12.90
N ILE A 680 18.49 5.14 -11.74
CA ILE A 680 17.14 4.78 -11.35
C ILE A 680 16.77 5.55 -10.07
N ARG A 681 15.54 6.00 -9.97
CA ARG A 681 15.05 6.75 -8.79
C ARG A 681 14.62 5.80 -7.67
N HIS A 682 14.09 4.64 -8.05
CA HIS A 682 13.65 3.62 -7.12
C HIS A 682 13.98 2.22 -7.67
N PRO A 683 14.43 1.27 -6.82
CA PRO A 683 14.73 -0.10 -7.24
C PRO A 683 13.60 -0.82 -7.95
N SER A 684 12.34 -0.52 -7.62
CA SER A 684 11.15 -1.12 -8.26
C SER A 684 10.95 -0.75 -9.73
N GLU A 685 11.74 0.20 -10.27
CA GLU A 685 11.76 0.48 -11.70
C GLU A 685 12.41 -0.66 -12.51
N VAL A 686 13.24 -1.46 -11.85
CA VAL A 686 14.05 -2.52 -12.49
C VAL A 686 13.77 -3.90 -11.89
N LEU A 687 13.50 -3.98 -10.59
CA LEU A 687 13.35 -5.23 -9.85
C LEU A 687 11.97 -5.37 -9.23
N LYS A 688 11.50 -6.62 -9.20
CA LYS A 688 10.24 -7.02 -8.56
C LYS A 688 10.49 -8.17 -7.59
N VAL A 689 9.69 -8.25 -6.52
CA VAL A 689 9.71 -9.41 -5.61
C VAL A 689 9.36 -10.66 -6.40
N GLY A 690 10.15 -11.71 -6.24
CA GLY A 690 10.04 -12.95 -6.99
C GLY A 690 10.87 -12.99 -8.29
N ASP A 691 11.46 -11.89 -8.74
CA ASP A 691 12.36 -11.91 -9.90
C ASP A 691 13.57 -12.80 -9.63
N VAL A 692 13.92 -13.64 -10.60
CA VAL A 692 15.15 -14.41 -10.59
C VAL A 692 16.23 -13.58 -11.27
N VAL A 693 17.27 -13.23 -10.54
CA VAL A 693 18.33 -12.32 -10.99
C VAL A 693 19.72 -12.97 -10.87
N THR A 694 20.57 -12.61 -11.80
CA THR A 694 22.00 -12.93 -11.69
C THR A 694 22.69 -11.82 -10.90
N VAL A 695 23.41 -12.20 -9.86
CA VAL A 695 24.14 -11.29 -8.98
C VAL A 695 25.59 -11.76 -8.79
N TRP A 696 26.47 -10.84 -8.48
CA TRP A 696 27.84 -11.13 -8.08
C TRP A 696 28.07 -10.67 -6.66
N VAL A 697 28.81 -11.46 -5.89
CA VAL A 697 29.17 -11.13 -4.52
C VAL A 697 30.21 -9.98 -4.56
N LEU A 698 29.89 -8.86 -3.90
CA LEU A 698 30.83 -7.76 -3.72
C LEU A 698 31.70 -7.95 -2.47
N SER A 699 31.04 -8.25 -1.36
CA SER A 699 31.71 -8.49 -0.07
C SER A 699 30.83 -9.33 0.84
N VAL A 700 31.47 -10.05 1.75
CA VAL A 700 30.82 -10.86 2.79
C VAL A 700 31.41 -10.46 4.15
N ASP A 701 30.56 -10.01 5.05
CA ASP A 701 30.92 -9.74 6.45
C ASP A 701 30.31 -10.83 7.34
N LEU A 702 31.12 -11.82 7.68
CA LEU A 702 30.70 -12.97 8.50
C LEU A 702 30.34 -12.57 9.92
N GLN A 703 30.96 -11.50 10.48
CA GLN A 703 30.70 -11.05 11.86
C GLN A 703 29.34 -10.34 11.95
N LYS A 704 29.04 -9.46 10.99
CA LYS A 704 27.79 -8.71 10.93
C LYS A 704 26.69 -9.45 10.18
N LYS A 705 27.01 -10.64 9.64
CA LYS A 705 26.09 -11.44 8.80
C LYS A 705 25.51 -10.62 7.65
N ARG A 706 26.36 -9.91 6.91
CA ARG A 706 25.95 -9.05 5.78
C ARG A 706 26.63 -9.50 4.50
N ILE A 707 25.83 -9.55 3.42
CA ILE A 707 26.30 -9.87 2.07
C ILE A 707 25.95 -8.68 1.18
N ALA A 708 26.95 -8.09 0.57
CA ALA A 708 26.75 -7.07 -0.46
C ALA A 708 26.83 -7.71 -1.84
N LEU A 709 25.84 -7.42 -2.66
CA LEU A 709 25.71 -7.96 -4.02
C LEU A 709 25.67 -6.84 -5.06
N THR A 710 25.98 -7.19 -6.30
CA THR A 710 25.82 -6.32 -7.46
C THR A 710 25.17 -7.10 -8.61
N MET A 711 24.33 -6.44 -9.39
CA MET A 711 23.81 -6.92 -10.67
C MET A 711 24.68 -6.44 -11.85
N LYS A 712 25.69 -5.61 -11.58
CA LYS A 712 26.64 -5.14 -12.59
C LYS A 712 27.74 -6.18 -12.72
N GLN A 713 27.91 -6.72 -13.91
CA GLN A 713 28.98 -7.67 -14.18
C GLN A 713 30.33 -7.03 -13.81
N PRO A 714 31.13 -7.64 -12.90
CA PRO A 714 32.45 -7.15 -12.60
C PRO A 714 33.25 -7.08 -13.89
N LYS A 715 33.95 -5.97 -14.13
CA LYS A 715 34.93 -5.91 -15.22
C LYS A 715 36.00 -6.94 -14.91
N THR A 716 36.16 -7.93 -15.77
CA THR A 716 37.28 -8.85 -15.72
C THR A 716 38.55 -8.01 -15.83
N GLU A 717 39.32 -7.87 -14.74
CA GLU A 717 40.70 -7.40 -14.83
C GLU A 717 41.40 -8.44 -15.69
N GLN A 718 41.73 -8.05 -16.92
CA GLN A 718 42.71 -8.80 -17.72
C GLN A 718 44.02 -8.73 -16.96
N ALA A 719 44.42 -9.87 -16.38
CA ALA A 719 45.75 -10.03 -15.88
C ALA A 719 46.72 -9.72 -17.00
N HIS A 720 47.51 -8.68 -16.82
CA HIS A 720 48.76 -8.43 -17.56
C HIS A 720 49.87 -9.24 -16.95
#